data_66a52be8ed91b7e301b16ca04f1ef2a4
#
_entry.id   66a52be8ed91b7e301b16ca04f1ef2a4
#
_cell.length_a   1.000
_cell.length_b   1.000
_cell.length_c   1.000
_cell.angle_alpha   90.00
_cell.angle_beta   90.00
_cell.angle_gamma   90.00
#
_symmetry.space_group_name_H-M   'P 1'
#
loop_
_entity.id
_entity.type
_entity.pdbx_description
1 polymer ?
#
loop_
_entity_poly.entity_id
_entity_poly.type
_entity_poly.pdbx_seq_one_letter_code
_entity_poly.pdbx_strand_id
1 'polypeptide(L)'
;MNKTNYQVERSIPLSDSVTSRRSFLVNSTLGAGALTLGFHVPGFAKDKPKASTQGQEVEVNAWVVIHPDDRCVIRIARAEMGQGSSTGLAQLVAEELECDWQKVSIEFITPGQNLARDRVWKNMSTGGSRGIRESQEYVRVAGAAARTMLIQAAANQMGVSPSELSVSKGVITHANSNRTLNYGSVCADAVKLTPPDAKSIRLKKPQDWQIAGKGVRRLDTAHKVDGSLKYAIDRRAENMLYAAVKASPVFEGKLKSFDATAILKKRGIKSVVKLDDYAVAVVADNWWRAKTALEELPIVWDEGQNGQVNSQSIASHLEEGLRSDKNVFADTNVGQFSQAYAASSQKLEAVYSTPFVTHACMEPMNCTVLYTPEKAEAWVPSQNAEAALAALSDATGLPLEKCEAYNQTLGGGFGRRGGPQDYVRFAALVAKQYPGQSVKVLWSREEDMTHDYYRPIGQCLLQAGLDEKGDLSALSIRVSGQSINAYLAPHNIVDGKDRRQLQGYWPEPGDAQFGYSVSNLKIEYAMRNTHVPVGAWRGVNTNQNSIYLEAFMEEVAKASGKDSLAFRRALLRDHPKHLRVLNAVADKAGWGRTLPSGVFQGIAQFMGYGSYTAAVAEVSVNNGKVKVHRLVLATNSGHVVNPDQVAAQVEGSVAYAFDSLQAQSSVLNGRIVETNFDRYKITRMVQLPKIETVLAPTFDFWGGVGEPTICVVAPAVLNAIFKATGKPVRSLPLQNSGLELV
;
A
#
# COMPACT_ATOMS: atom_id res chain seq x y z
N MET A 1 -14.42 35.94 25.04
CA MET A 1 -13.21 36.76 24.97
C MET A 1 -12.02 35.85 24.96
N ASN A 2 -11.08 36.14 24.13
CA ASN A 2 -9.83 35.46 23.79
C ASN A 2 -9.95 34.20 22.89
N LYS A 3 -9.81 34.51 21.60
CA LYS A 3 -9.46 33.57 20.53
C LYS A 3 -8.00 33.16 20.71
N THR A 4 -7.72 31.89 20.90
CA THR A 4 -6.38 31.36 20.75
C THR A 4 -6.35 30.53 19.45
N ASN A 5 -5.78 31.14 18.42
CA ASN A 5 -5.44 30.48 17.17
C ASN A 5 -4.28 29.50 17.44
N TYR A 6 -4.48 28.23 17.25
CA TYR A 6 -3.37 27.27 17.16
C TYR A 6 -2.81 27.30 15.74
N GLN A 7 -1.82 28.15 15.51
CA GLN A 7 -0.87 27.98 14.42
C GLN A 7 0.26 27.10 14.93
N VAL A 8 0.40 25.92 14.35
CA VAL A 8 1.63 25.12 14.50
C VAL A 8 2.63 25.64 13.48
N GLU A 9 3.36 26.70 13.85
CA GLU A 9 4.59 27.09 13.15
C GLU A 9 5.70 26.09 13.55
N ARG A 10 6.07 25.22 12.65
CA ARG A 10 7.40 24.63 12.61
C ARG A 10 8.10 25.07 11.34
N SER A 11 8.57 26.31 11.33
CA SER A 11 9.55 26.82 10.39
C SER A 11 10.95 26.54 10.94
N ILE A 12 11.64 25.55 10.35
CA ILE A 12 13.10 25.46 10.45
C ILE A 12 13.65 26.37 9.37
N PRO A 13 14.56 27.32 9.65
CA PRO A 13 15.13 28.17 8.62
C PRO A 13 16.02 27.33 7.69
N LEU A 14 15.67 27.36 6.41
CA LEU A 14 16.44 26.75 5.33
C LEU A 14 17.45 27.78 4.81
N SER A 15 18.71 27.44 4.77
CA SER A 15 19.73 28.20 4.07
C SER A 15 19.49 28.14 2.55
N ASP A 16 19.66 29.27 1.87
CA ASP A 16 19.40 29.50 0.44
C ASP A 16 20.36 28.76 -0.50
N SER A 17 20.29 27.42 -0.59
CA SER A 17 20.95 26.67 -1.68
C SER A 17 20.43 25.23 -1.86
N VAL A 18 19.18 24.96 -1.47
CA VAL A 18 18.57 23.64 -1.65
C VAL A 18 17.41 23.78 -2.63
N THR A 19 17.45 23.02 -3.71
CA THR A 19 16.29 22.78 -4.58
C THR A 19 15.08 22.52 -3.69
N SER A 20 14.10 23.43 -3.72
CA SER A 20 13.03 23.44 -2.73
C SER A 20 12.29 22.10 -2.72
N ARG A 21 11.83 21.65 -1.54
CA ARG A 21 10.94 20.48 -1.40
C ARG A 21 9.76 20.52 -2.39
N ARG A 22 9.40 21.70 -2.83
CA ARG A 22 8.35 21.94 -3.82
C ARG A 22 8.76 21.50 -5.22
N SER A 23 9.99 21.72 -5.67
CA SER A 23 10.48 21.20 -6.97
C SER A 23 10.72 19.68 -6.92
N PHE A 24 11.11 19.12 -5.78
CA PHE A 24 11.26 17.68 -5.60
C PHE A 24 9.90 16.93 -5.68
N LEU A 25 8.84 17.50 -5.12
CA LEU A 25 7.48 16.90 -5.12
C LEU A 25 6.63 17.32 -6.33
N VAL A 26 6.80 18.53 -6.87
CA VAL A 26 6.04 19.00 -8.04
C VAL A 26 6.52 18.30 -9.33
N ASN A 27 7.79 17.94 -9.43
CA ASN A 27 8.28 17.14 -10.57
C ASN A 27 7.78 15.69 -10.57
N SER A 28 7.19 15.20 -9.47
CA SER A 28 6.56 13.87 -9.42
C SER A 28 5.10 13.86 -9.90
N THR A 29 4.48 15.03 -10.15
CA THR A 29 3.06 15.15 -10.54
C THR A 29 2.83 15.76 -11.93
N LEU A 30 3.87 16.31 -12.57
CA LEU A 30 3.77 16.96 -13.89
C LEU A 30 4.63 16.23 -14.94
N GLY A 31 4.17 15.09 -15.40
CA GLY A 31 4.86 14.30 -16.41
C GLY A 31 3.93 13.52 -17.33
N ALA A 32 2.87 14.14 -17.79
CA ALA A 32 2.20 13.72 -19.02
C ALA A 32 2.96 14.33 -20.21
N GLY A 33 3.99 13.63 -20.70
CA GLY A 33 4.65 14.05 -21.92
C GLY A 33 6.12 13.65 -21.98
N ALA A 34 6.41 12.66 -22.76
CA ALA A 34 7.66 12.05 -23.16
C ALA A 34 8.12 10.89 -22.29
N LEU A 35 7.80 9.69 -22.73
CA LEU A 35 8.51 8.47 -22.36
C LEU A 35 9.97 8.61 -22.81
N THR A 36 10.84 9.06 -21.92
CA THR A 36 12.28 8.97 -22.14
C THR A 36 12.67 7.55 -21.77
N LEU A 37 12.89 6.71 -22.75
CA LEU A 37 13.56 5.43 -22.53
C LEU A 37 14.95 5.75 -22.01
N GLY A 38 15.35 5.18 -20.89
CA GLY A 38 16.67 5.39 -20.29
C GLY A 38 17.76 4.68 -21.10
N PHE A 39 18.03 5.23 -22.26
CA PHE A 39 19.16 4.80 -23.07
C PHE A 39 20.39 5.59 -22.68
N HIS A 40 21.53 4.98 -22.80
CA HIS A 40 22.81 5.63 -22.61
C HIS A 40 22.97 6.74 -23.66
N VAL A 41 22.92 8.02 -23.25
CA VAL A 41 23.24 9.14 -24.12
C VAL A 41 24.75 9.39 -24.01
N PRO A 42 25.55 9.19 -25.07
CA PRO A 42 26.96 9.53 -25.02
C PRO A 42 27.12 11.05 -24.81
N GLY A 43 27.65 11.45 -23.67
CA GLY A 43 27.96 12.87 -23.39
C GLY A 43 27.69 13.37 -21.98
N PHE A 44 26.90 12.69 -21.16
CA PHE A 44 26.56 13.17 -19.80
C PHE A 44 27.00 12.27 -18.63
N ALA A 45 27.75 11.21 -18.87
CA ALA A 45 28.31 10.40 -17.79
C ALA A 45 29.75 10.80 -17.50
N LYS A 46 30.04 11.24 -16.28
CA LYS A 46 31.41 11.40 -15.78
C LYS A 46 32.17 10.08 -15.64
N ASP A 47 31.46 8.94 -15.65
CA ASP A 47 32.05 7.61 -15.74
C ASP A 47 31.72 6.99 -17.08
N LYS A 48 32.73 6.88 -17.92
CA LYS A 48 32.64 6.11 -19.17
C LYS A 48 32.32 4.67 -18.82
N PRO A 49 31.35 3.99 -19.51
CA PRO A 49 31.23 2.55 -19.41
C PRO A 49 32.59 1.96 -19.75
N LYS A 50 33.13 1.10 -18.89
CA LYS A 50 34.30 0.31 -19.23
C LYS A 50 33.96 -0.51 -20.46
N ALA A 51 34.75 -0.38 -21.51
CA ALA A 51 34.59 -1.19 -22.72
C ALA A 51 34.48 -2.66 -22.32
N SER A 52 33.39 -3.33 -22.75
CA SER A 52 33.15 -4.74 -22.42
C SER A 52 34.27 -5.59 -23.01
N THR A 53 35.06 -6.21 -22.13
CA THR A 53 35.86 -7.37 -22.48
C THR A 53 34.91 -8.56 -22.68
N GLN A 54 35.23 -9.46 -23.64
CA GLN A 54 34.47 -10.70 -23.86
C GLN A 54 34.23 -11.40 -22.51
N GLY A 55 32.94 -11.57 -22.14
CA GLY A 55 32.53 -12.24 -20.90
C GLY A 55 31.83 -11.36 -19.86
N GLN A 56 31.64 -10.06 -20.09
CA GLN A 56 30.91 -9.18 -19.17
C GLN A 56 29.42 -9.03 -19.54
N GLU A 57 28.59 -8.83 -18.49
CA GLU A 57 27.19 -8.48 -18.63
C GLU A 57 27.01 -7.16 -19.38
N VAL A 58 25.94 -7.02 -20.18
CA VAL A 58 25.66 -5.86 -21.01
C VAL A 58 24.34 -5.24 -20.64
N GLU A 59 24.36 -3.97 -20.21
CA GLU A 59 23.15 -3.17 -20.01
C GLU A 59 22.60 -2.73 -21.39
N VAL A 60 21.58 -3.42 -21.88
CA VAL A 60 20.90 -3.09 -23.14
C VAL A 60 20.11 -1.78 -23.02
N ASN A 61 19.45 -1.58 -21.90
CA ASN A 61 18.86 -0.31 -21.46
C ASN A 61 18.77 -0.27 -19.92
N ALA A 62 18.24 0.79 -19.35
CA ALA A 62 18.15 0.96 -17.91
C ALA A 62 17.40 -0.17 -17.19
N TRP A 63 16.52 -0.91 -17.88
CA TRP A 63 15.65 -1.95 -17.33
C TRP A 63 16.15 -3.37 -17.57
N VAL A 64 16.97 -3.59 -18.60
CA VAL A 64 17.34 -4.92 -19.09
C VAL A 64 18.85 -5.05 -19.21
N VAL A 65 19.42 -6.01 -18.48
CA VAL A 65 20.82 -6.43 -18.55
C VAL A 65 20.86 -7.87 -19.07
N ILE A 66 21.71 -8.12 -20.05
CA ILE A 66 21.88 -9.45 -20.65
C ILE A 66 23.29 -9.93 -20.44
N HIS A 67 23.42 -11.18 -19.96
CA HIS A 67 24.69 -11.86 -19.82
C HIS A 67 25.03 -12.67 -21.08
N PRO A 68 26.33 -12.97 -21.33
CA PRO A 68 26.74 -13.79 -22.47
C PRO A 68 26.13 -15.19 -22.51
N ASP A 69 25.69 -15.72 -21.37
CA ASP A 69 25.01 -17.03 -21.22
C ASP A 69 23.46 -16.94 -21.34
N ASP A 70 22.94 -15.82 -21.88
CA ASP A 70 21.54 -15.49 -22.06
C ASP A 70 20.74 -15.26 -20.78
N ARG A 71 21.36 -15.19 -19.61
CA ARG A 71 20.64 -14.74 -18.42
C ARG A 71 20.19 -13.29 -18.60
N CYS A 72 18.93 -13.04 -18.25
CA CYS A 72 18.32 -11.71 -18.32
C CYS A 72 18.07 -11.19 -16.90
N VAL A 73 18.73 -10.10 -16.51
CA VAL A 73 18.45 -9.40 -15.27
C VAL A 73 17.51 -8.24 -15.56
N ILE A 74 16.37 -8.25 -14.89
CA ILE A 74 15.35 -7.20 -15.02
C ILE A 74 15.41 -6.31 -13.78
N ARG A 75 15.61 -5.02 -13.97
CA ARG A 75 15.70 -4.04 -12.88
C ARG A 75 14.33 -3.60 -12.42
N ILE A 76 14.11 -3.65 -11.11
CA ILE A 76 12.83 -3.37 -10.48
C ILE A 76 12.97 -2.15 -9.55
N ALA A 77 12.11 -1.15 -9.76
CA ALA A 77 12.06 0.08 -8.94
C ALA A 77 11.04 0.02 -7.80
N ARG A 78 10.16 -0.98 -7.79
CA ARG A 78 9.12 -1.15 -6.77
C ARG A 78 9.56 -2.11 -5.68
N ALA A 79 9.25 -1.77 -4.42
CA ALA A 79 9.56 -2.63 -3.27
C ALA A 79 8.74 -3.94 -3.31
N GLU A 80 9.31 -5.01 -2.75
CA GLU A 80 8.66 -6.29 -2.56
C GLU A 80 8.38 -6.53 -1.07
N MET A 81 7.09 -6.64 -0.72
CA MET A 81 6.61 -6.84 0.64
C MET A 81 5.68 -8.07 0.77
N GLY A 82 5.75 -8.99 -0.20
CA GLY A 82 4.93 -10.19 -0.29
C GLY A 82 3.87 -10.17 -1.39
N GLN A 83 3.61 -9.01 -2.02
CA GLN A 83 2.56 -8.85 -3.03
C GLN A 83 2.90 -9.45 -4.39
N GLY A 84 4.16 -9.79 -4.68
CA GLY A 84 4.57 -10.42 -5.93
C GLY A 84 4.70 -9.48 -7.13
N SER A 85 4.64 -8.17 -6.94
CA SER A 85 4.73 -7.22 -8.06
C SER A 85 6.10 -7.23 -8.72
N SER A 86 7.17 -7.59 -8.04
CA SER A 86 8.50 -7.76 -8.62
C SER A 86 8.50 -8.86 -9.71
N THR A 87 7.89 -10.01 -9.43
CA THR A 87 7.71 -11.06 -10.43
C THR A 87 6.77 -10.63 -11.57
N GLY A 88 5.64 -9.97 -11.25
CA GLY A 88 4.70 -9.50 -12.27
C GLY A 88 5.29 -8.45 -13.21
N LEU A 89 6.11 -7.53 -12.72
CA LEU A 89 6.84 -6.57 -13.56
C LEU A 89 7.88 -7.26 -14.43
N ALA A 90 8.61 -8.24 -13.87
CA ALA A 90 9.56 -9.04 -14.64
C ALA A 90 8.85 -9.83 -15.74
N GLN A 91 7.63 -10.39 -15.49
CA GLN A 91 6.84 -11.07 -16.52
C GLN A 91 6.48 -10.12 -17.68
N LEU A 92 6.09 -8.90 -17.38
CA LEU A 92 5.74 -7.91 -18.41
C LEU A 92 6.93 -7.51 -19.26
N VAL A 93 8.12 -7.36 -18.67
CA VAL A 93 9.36 -7.10 -19.42
C VAL A 93 9.75 -8.32 -20.26
N ALA A 94 9.76 -9.50 -19.64
CA ALA A 94 10.13 -10.76 -20.32
C ALA A 94 9.18 -11.09 -21.47
N GLU A 95 7.87 -10.80 -21.34
CA GLU A 95 6.88 -10.95 -22.42
C GLU A 95 7.24 -10.13 -23.65
N GLU A 96 7.55 -8.85 -23.45
CA GLU A 96 7.89 -7.97 -24.55
C GLU A 96 9.30 -8.21 -25.10
N LEU A 97 10.22 -8.65 -24.25
CA LEU A 97 11.58 -9.03 -24.60
C LEU A 97 11.65 -10.39 -25.34
N GLU A 98 10.68 -11.29 -25.12
CA GLU A 98 10.66 -12.67 -25.64
C GLU A 98 11.87 -13.51 -25.20
N CYS A 99 12.39 -13.25 -23.99
CA CYS A 99 13.48 -14.04 -23.41
C CYS A 99 12.98 -15.35 -22.78
N ASP A 100 13.91 -16.26 -22.46
CA ASP A 100 13.59 -17.46 -21.70
C ASP A 100 13.29 -17.10 -20.23
N TRP A 101 12.04 -17.30 -19.79
CA TRP A 101 11.62 -17.03 -18.42
C TRP A 101 12.45 -17.77 -17.37
N GLN A 102 12.97 -18.96 -17.69
CA GLN A 102 13.81 -19.73 -16.77
C GLN A 102 15.20 -19.10 -16.52
N LYS A 103 15.62 -18.19 -17.41
CA LYS A 103 16.87 -17.44 -17.30
C LYS A 103 16.68 -16.03 -16.75
N VAL A 104 15.46 -15.67 -16.31
CA VAL A 104 15.15 -14.34 -15.75
C VAL A 104 15.49 -14.29 -14.27
N SER A 105 16.17 -13.22 -13.88
CA SER A 105 16.37 -12.80 -12.50
C SER A 105 16.05 -11.31 -12.35
N ILE A 106 15.96 -10.84 -11.11
CA ILE A 106 15.66 -9.43 -10.82
C ILE A 106 16.76 -8.77 -10.01
N GLU A 107 16.93 -7.48 -10.22
CA GLU A 107 17.77 -6.58 -9.43
C GLU A 107 16.92 -5.41 -8.95
N PHE A 108 17.02 -5.06 -7.65
CA PHE A 108 16.40 -3.84 -7.13
C PHE A 108 17.37 -2.67 -7.28
N ILE A 109 16.91 -1.61 -7.93
CA ILE A 109 17.68 -0.38 -8.07
C ILE A 109 17.56 0.49 -6.82
N THR A 110 18.56 1.35 -6.58
CA THR A 110 18.53 2.31 -5.47
C THR A 110 17.99 3.68 -5.89
N PRO A 111 17.50 4.49 -4.95
CA PRO A 111 17.05 5.85 -5.26
C PRO A 111 18.21 6.76 -5.70
N GLY A 112 19.44 6.56 -5.20
CA GLY A 112 20.63 7.27 -5.68
C GLY A 112 20.92 6.97 -7.15
N GLN A 113 20.83 5.69 -7.56
CA GLN A 113 20.95 5.31 -8.97
C GLN A 113 19.85 5.96 -9.84
N ASN A 114 18.61 6.03 -9.32
CA ASN A 114 17.50 6.65 -10.03
C ASN A 114 17.72 8.17 -10.21
N LEU A 115 18.18 8.86 -9.18
CA LEU A 115 18.50 10.29 -9.24
C LEU A 115 19.66 10.58 -10.20
N ALA A 116 20.73 9.79 -10.14
CA ALA A 116 21.90 9.93 -11.01
C ALA A 116 21.60 9.73 -12.52
N ARG A 117 20.43 9.14 -12.84
CA ARG A 117 19.95 8.86 -14.19
C ARG A 117 18.65 9.60 -14.52
N ASP A 118 18.48 10.81 -14.00
CA ASP A 118 17.32 11.67 -14.25
C ASP A 118 15.97 10.96 -14.02
N ARG A 119 15.91 10.09 -13.01
CA ARG A 119 14.72 9.31 -12.64
C ARG A 119 14.16 8.44 -13.76
N VAL A 120 15.03 7.81 -14.52
CA VAL A 120 14.66 6.90 -15.62
C VAL A 120 13.67 5.81 -15.17
N TRP A 121 13.78 5.32 -13.94
CA TRP A 121 12.89 4.32 -13.36
C TRP A 121 11.61 4.92 -12.74
N LYS A 122 11.38 6.22 -12.91
CA LYS A 122 10.20 6.94 -12.44
C LYS A 122 10.04 6.89 -10.91
N ASN A 123 8.80 6.84 -10.44
CA ASN A 123 8.45 6.82 -9.03
C ASN A 123 8.72 5.44 -8.41
N MET A 124 9.47 5.41 -7.31
CA MET A 124 9.84 4.18 -6.59
C MET A 124 8.87 3.82 -5.46
N SER A 125 7.87 4.66 -5.17
CA SER A 125 6.89 4.39 -4.10
C SER A 125 5.99 3.20 -4.42
N THR A 126 5.81 2.30 -3.47
CA THR A 126 4.97 1.10 -3.54
C THR A 126 3.81 1.21 -2.55
N GLY A 127 2.67 1.67 -3.03
CA GLY A 127 1.43 1.87 -2.27
C GLY A 127 0.30 2.25 -3.22
N GLY A 128 -0.95 2.22 -2.76
CA GLY A 128 -2.12 2.52 -3.59
C GLY A 128 -2.27 1.55 -4.77
N SER A 129 -1.79 0.31 -4.60
CA SER A 129 -1.79 -0.74 -5.63
C SER A 129 -1.19 -0.32 -6.98
N ARG A 130 -0.23 0.63 -6.96
CA ARG A 130 0.38 1.24 -8.17
C ARG A 130 1.48 0.38 -8.80
N GLY A 131 2.01 -0.62 -8.10
CA GLY A 131 3.19 -1.37 -8.51
C GLY A 131 3.16 -1.81 -9.96
N ILE A 132 2.11 -2.50 -10.41
CA ILE A 132 1.90 -2.90 -11.81
C ILE A 132 1.10 -1.84 -12.56
N ARG A 133 -0.01 -1.38 -12.00
CA ARG A 133 -0.95 -0.46 -12.64
C ARG A 133 -0.30 0.78 -13.29
N GLU A 134 0.61 1.44 -12.58
CA GLU A 134 1.30 2.64 -13.07
C GLU A 134 2.64 2.35 -13.76
N SER A 135 3.16 1.11 -13.63
CA SER A 135 4.48 0.78 -14.18
C SER A 135 4.42 -0.03 -15.47
N GLN A 136 3.28 -0.66 -15.76
CA GLN A 136 3.13 -1.64 -16.83
C GLN A 136 3.54 -1.10 -18.21
N GLU A 137 3.21 0.16 -18.52
CA GLU A 137 3.48 0.72 -19.85
C GLU A 137 4.97 0.89 -20.10
N TYR A 138 5.67 1.61 -19.21
CA TYR A 138 7.08 1.92 -19.42
C TYR A 138 7.99 0.69 -19.27
N VAL A 139 7.66 -0.30 -18.43
CA VAL A 139 8.47 -1.52 -18.34
C VAL A 139 8.28 -2.41 -19.57
N ARG A 140 7.08 -2.46 -20.13
CA ARG A 140 6.79 -3.16 -21.39
C ARG A 140 7.50 -2.53 -22.56
N VAL A 141 7.44 -1.18 -22.66
CA VAL A 141 8.16 -0.43 -23.68
C VAL A 141 9.67 -0.70 -23.58
N ALA A 142 10.24 -0.76 -22.39
CA ALA A 142 11.66 -1.07 -22.20
C ALA A 142 12.02 -2.49 -22.68
N GLY A 143 11.18 -3.50 -22.40
CA GLY A 143 11.36 -4.86 -22.91
C GLY A 143 11.30 -4.95 -24.44
N ALA A 144 10.29 -4.31 -25.04
CA ALA A 144 10.10 -4.28 -26.50
C ALA A 144 11.23 -3.50 -27.22
N ALA A 145 11.71 -2.39 -26.62
CA ALA A 145 12.85 -1.66 -27.14
C ALA A 145 14.13 -2.49 -27.15
N ALA A 146 14.41 -3.17 -26.05
CA ALA A 146 15.57 -4.06 -25.96
C ALA A 146 15.50 -5.18 -27.02
N ARG A 147 14.32 -5.81 -27.19
CA ARG A 147 14.12 -6.80 -28.26
C ARG A 147 14.41 -6.23 -29.64
N THR A 148 13.90 -5.04 -29.94
CA THR A 148 14.12 -4.38 -31.23
C THR A 148 15.60 -4.14 -31.51
N MET A 149 16.37 -3.69 -30.52
CA MET A 149 17.80 -3.47 -30.64
C MET A 149 18.58 -4.77 -30.84
N LEU A 150 18.20 -5.85 -30.11
CA LEU A 150 18.83 -7.15 -30.25
C LEU A 150 18.56 -7.81 -31.62
N ILE A 151 17.33 -7.68 -32.14
CA ILE A 151 16.97 -8.14 -33.48
C ILE A 151 17.77 -7.37 -34.54
N GLN A 152 17.88 -6.04 -34.39
CA GLN A 152 18.65 -5.23 -35.34
C GLN A 152 20.14 -5.60 -35.35
N ALA A 153 20.72 -5.84 -34.17
CA ALA A 153 22.12 -6.31 -34.07
C ALA A 153 22.33 -7.67 -34.75
N ALA A 154 21.39 -8.60 -34.53
CA ALA A 154 21.42 -9.91 -35.21
C ALA A 154 21.27 -9.79 -36.72
N ALA A 155 20.36 -8.91 -37.19
CA ALA A 155 20.15 -8.64 -38.62
C ALA A 155 21.43 -8.12 -39.27
N ASN A 156 22.12 -7.18 -38.61
CA ASN A 156 23.41 -6.66 -39.09
C ASN A 156 24.47 -7.74 -39.16
N GLN A 157 24.60 -8.62 -38.15
CA GLN A 157 25.55 -9.74 -38.15
C GLN A 157 25.21 -10.79 -39.22
N MET A 158 23.93 -11.04 -39.46
CA MET A 158 23.49 -12.00 -40.46
C MET A 158 23.45 -11.43 -41.89
N GLY A 159 23.48 -10.12 -42.05
CA GLY A 159 23.34 -9.48 -43.37
C GLY A 159 21.95 -9.66 -43.97
N VAL A 160 20.88 -9.59 -43.15
CA VAL A 160 19.48 -9.79 -43.53
C VAL A 160 18.60 -8.64 -42.99
N SER A 161 17.35 -8.54 -43.48
CA SER A 161 16.41 -7.58 -42.90
C SER A 161 15.93 -8.01 -41.50
N PRO A 162 15.77 -7.07 -40.55
CA PRO A 162 15.15 -7.41 -39.27
C PRO A 162 13.77 -8.06 -39.38
N SER A 163 13.03 -7.77 -40.44
CA SER A 163 11.71 -8.35 -40.70
C SER A 163 11.74 -9.83 -41.08
N GLU A 164 12.89 -10.36 -41.45
CA GLU A 164 13.09 -11.79 -41.76
C GLU A 164 13.43 -12.60 -40.50
N LEU A 165 13.64 -11.95 -39.36
CA LEU A 165 14.01 -12.56 -38.10
C LEU A 165 12.81 -12.75 -37.18
N SER A 166 12.76 -13.89 -36.54
CA SER A 166 11.82 -14.19 -35.46
C SER A 166 12.59 -14.48 -34.16
N VAL A 167 11.91 -14.29 -33.02
CA VAL A 167 12.49 -14.54 -31.69
C VAL A 167 11.62 -15.50 -30.92
N SER A 168 12.26 -16.45 -30.26
CA SER A 168 11.62 -17.29 -29.25
C SER A 168 12.61 -17.64 -28.17
N LYS A 169 12.25 -17.41 -26.90
CA LYS A 169 13.08 -17.69 -25.73
C LYS A 169 14.52 -17.14 -25.82
N GLY A 170 14.66 -15.92 -26.36
CA GLY A 170 15.96 -15.26 -26.52
C GLY A 170 16.83 -15.78 -27.66
N VAL A 171 16.29 -16.66 -28.51
CA VAL A 171 16.93 -17.17 -29.72
C VAL A 171 16.34 -16.46 -30.93
N ILE A 172 17.18 -15.76 -31.66
CA ILE A 172 16.84 -15.05 -32.91
C ILE A 172 17.11 -16.00 -34.08
N THR A 173 16.11 -16.23 -34.94
CA THR A 173 16.16 -17.21 -36.03
C THR A 173 15.86 -16.50 -37.36
N HIS A 174 16.72 -16.76 -38.38
CA HIS A 174 16.44 -16.47 -39.77
C HIS A 174 15.97 -17.76 -40.45
N ALA A 175 14.68 -17.91 -40.68
CA ALA A 175 14.07 -19.15 -41.16
C ALA A 175 14.63 -19.62 -42.52
N ASN A 176 14.82 -18.68 -43.45
CA ASN A 176 15.28 -19.00 -44.83
C ASN A 176 16.68 -19.62 -44.90
N SER A 177 17.57 -19.32 -43.93
CA SER A 177 18.93 -19.89 -43.90
C SER A 177 19.19 -20.81 -42.72
N ASN A 178 18.22 -21.05 -41.86
CA ASN A 178 18.33 -21.83 -40.62
C ASN A 178 19.46 -21.32 -39.66
N ARG A 179 19.90 -20.09 -39.81
CA ARG A 179 20.87 -19.46 -38.89
C ARG A 179 20.18 -18.97 -37.63
N THR A 180 20.86 -19.13 -36.52
CA THR A 180 20.39 -18.66 -35.21
C THR A 180 21.46 -17.88 -34.48
N LEU A 181 21.06 -16.90 -33.67
CA LEU A 181 21.89 -16.19 -32.72
C LEU A 181 21.16 -16.03 -31.39
N ASN A 182 21.86 -16.16 -30.29
CA ASN A 182 21.32 -15.93 -28.98
C ASN A 182 21.45 -14.46 -28.56
N TYR A 183 20.63 -13.99 -27.65
CA TYR A 183 20.70 -12.63 -27.11
C TYR A 183 22.08 -12.31 -26.54
N GLY A 184 22.69 -13.24 -25.79
CA GLY A 184 24.02 -13.07 -25.21
C GLY A 184 25.12 -12.85 -26.26
N SER A 185 24.98 -13.41 -27.48
CA SER A 185 25.96 -13.24 -28.55
C SER A 185 25.86 -11.90 -29.30
N VAL A 186 24.69 -11.22 -29.25
CA VAL A 186 24.42 -9.97 -29.97
C VAL A 186 24.28 -8.73 -29.07
N CYS A 187 24.18 -8.92 -27.75
CA CYS A 187 23.92 -7.81 -26.82
C CYS A 187 25.01 -6.72 -26.86
N ALA A 188 26.28 -7.10 -27.03
CA ALA A 188 27.39 -6.14 -27.13
C ALA A 188 27.33 -5.23 -28.39
N ASP A 189 26.70 -5.72 -29.46
CA ASP A 189 26.48 -4.93 -30.67
C ASP A 189 25.16 -4.14 -30.57
N ALA A 190 24.15 -4.68 -29.92
CA ALA A 190 22.89 -4.00 -29.71
C ALA A 190 23.02 -2.66 -28.99
N VAL A 191 23.88 -2.55 -27.98
CA VAL A 191 24.07 -1.29 -27.22
C VAL A 191 24.77 -0.18 -27.99
N LYS A 192 25.38 -0.50 -29.14
CA LYS A 192 25.99 0.47 -30.07
C LYS A 192 24.98 1.11 -31.01
N LEU A 193 23.75 0.55 -31.08
CA LEU A 193 22.68 1.02 -31.95
C LEU A 193 21.94 2.22 -31.32
N THR A 194 21.36 3.06 -32.18
CA THR A 194 20.44 4.09 -31.73
C THR A 194 19.16 3.44 -31.22
N PRO A 195 18.73 3.74 -30.00
CA PRO A 195 17.49 3.22 -29.45
C PRO A 195 16.26 3.64 -30.31
N PRO A 196 15.26 2.76 -30.44
CA PRO A 196 14.03 3.11 -31.14
C PRO A 196 13.25 4.20 -30.39
N ASP A 197 12.53 5.06 -31.13
CA ASP A 197 11.60 5.99 -30.50
C ASP A 197 10.50 5.20 -29.75
N ALA A 198 10.29 5.53 -28.50
CA ALA A 198 9.29 4.89 -27.63
C ALA A 198 7.88 4.91 -28.26
N LYS A 199 7.53 5.98 -29.00
CA LYS A 199 6.24 6.12 -29.68
C LYS A 199 6.08 5.16 -30.88
N SER A 200 7.16 4.68 -31.45
CA SER A 200 7.14 3.72 -32.55
C SER A 200 6.98 2.28 -32.09
N ILE A 201 7.18 2.01 -30.80
CA ILE A 201 7.13 0.67 -30.23
C ILE A 201 5.69 0.19 -30.13
N ARG A 202 5.41 -0.98 -30.69
CA ARG A 202 4.13 -1.67 -30.56
C ARG A 202 4.23 -2.74 -29.49
N LEU A 203 3.39 -2.61 -28.47
CA LEU A 203 3.29 -3.59 -27.39
C LEU A 203 2.36 -4.74 -27.82
N LYS A 204 2.67 -5.94 -27.33
CA LYS A 204 1.83 -7.12 -27.54
C LYS A 204 0.45 -6.94 -26.91
N LYS A 205 -0.57 -7.48 -27.54
CA LYS A 205 -1.92 -7.51 -26.98
C LYS A 205 -2.04 -8.71 -26.01
N PRO A 206 -2.97 -8.66 -25.04
CA PRO A 206 -3.13 -9.74 -24.06
C PRO A 206 -3.35 -11.15 -24.65
N GLN A 207 -4.03 -11.24 -25.80
CA GLN A 207 -4.24 -12.52 -26.50
C GLN A 207 -2.94 -13.12 -27.06
N ASP A 208 -1.92 -12.30 -27.28
CA ASP A 208 -0.62 -12.71 -27.83
C ASP A 208 0.40 -13.06 -26.73
N TRP A 209 0.03 -12.90 -25.46
CA TRP A 209 0.92 -13.15 -24.32
C TRP A 209 1.24 -14.63 -24.13
N GLN A 210 2.53 -14.94 -23.97
CA GLN A 210 3.05 -16.28 -23.71
C GLN A 210 3.54 -16.45 -22.26
N ILE A 211 4.03 -15.38 -21.62
CA ILE A 211 4.58 -15.35 -20.27
C ILE A 211 3.63 -14.60 -19.34
N ALA A 212 3.23 -13.37 -19.68
CA ALA A 212 2.21 -12.63 -18.98
C ALA A 212 0.84 -13.30 -19.15
N GLY A 213 -0.06 -13.14 -18.16
CA GLY A 213 -1.36 -13.81 -18.15
C GLY A 213 -1.31 -15.27 -17.72
N LYS A 214 -0.13 -15.81 -17.43
CA LYS A 214 0.07 -17.20 -16.98
C LYS A 214 0.44 -17.24 -15.49
N GLY A 215 0.02 -18.33 -14.82
CA GLY A 215 0.44 -18.65 -13.46
C GLY A 215 1.88 -19.14 -13.44
N VAL A 216 2.84 -18.25 -13.27
CA VAL A 216 4.24 -18.63 -13.09
C VAL A 216 4.65 -18.47 -11.63
N ARG A 217 5.56 -19.34 -11.19
CA ARG A 217 6.10 -19.24 -9.82
C ARG A 217 6.79 -17.90 -9.61
N ARG A 218 6.66 -17.37 -8.41
CA ARG A 218 7.38 -16.16 -7.99
C ARG A 218 8.88 -16.43 -8.01
N LEU A 219 9.65 -15.43 -8.45
CA LEU A 219 11.11 -15.50 -8.52
C LEU A 219 11.76 -15.62 -7.12
N ASP A 220 11.07 -15.17 -6.08
CA ASP A 220 11.56 -15.18 -4.69
C ASP A 220 11.07 -16.37 -3.83
N THR A 221 10.24 -17.27 -4.35
CA THR A 221 9.64 -18.36 -3.56
C THR A 221 10.69 -19.32 -3.01
N ALA A 222 11.65 -19.75 -3.82
CA ALA A 222 12.68 -20.70 -3.40
C ALA A 222 13.44 -20.17 -2.17
N HIS A 223 13.90 -18.92 -2.26
CA HIS A 223 14.66 -18.26 -1.20
C HIS A 223 13.85 -17.99 0.07
N LYS A 224 12.52 -17.87 -0.05
CA LYS A 224 11.64 -17.73 1.13
C LYS A 224 11.46 -19.03 1.89
N VAL A 225 11.32 -20.16 1.19
CA VAL A 225 11.03 -21.45 1.84
C VAL A 225 12.28 -22.15 2.34
N ASP A 226 13.46 -21.85 1.79
CA ASP A 226 14.74 -22.39 2.26
C ASP A 226 15.42 -21.47 3.31
N GLY A 227 14.87 -20.27 3.58
CA GLY A 227 15.39 -19.30 4.52
C GLY A 227 16.62 -18.53 4.03
N SER A 228 17.01 -18.66 2.77
CA SER A 228 18.13 -17.92 2.20
C SER A 228 17.81 -16.45 1.90
N LEU A 229 16.51 -16.11 1.73
CA LEU A 229 16.08 -14.72 1.58
C LEU A 229 16.37 -13.93 2.85
N LYS A 230 17.08 -12.82 2.71
CA LYS A 230 17.39 -11.92 3.81
C LYS A 230 16.46 -10.72 3.81
N TYR A 231 15.82 -10.49 4.97
CA TYR A 231 15.04 -9.29 5.25
C TYR A 231 15.95 -8.22 5.87
N ALA A 232 15.45 -7.00 6.01
CA ALA A 232 16.24 -5.93 6.61
C ALA A 232 16.67 -6.24 8.06
N ILE A 233 15.79 -6.89 8.82
CA ILE A 233 16.08 -7.32 10.20
C ILE A 233 17.26 -8.31 10.26
N ASP A 234 17.50 -9.08 9.20
CA ASP A 234 18.58 -10.09 9.13
C ASP A 234 19.95 -9.49 8.78
N ARG A 235 19.98 -8.22 8.36
CA ARG A 235 21.24 -7.55 8.00
C ARG A 235 22.26 -7.67 9.13
N ARG A 236 23.49 -8.10 8.80
CA ARG A 236 24.64 -8.15 9.70
C ARG A 236 25.82 -7.44 9.04
N ALA A 237 26.64 -6.79 9.84
CA ALA A 237 27.93 -6.23 9.46
C ALA A 237 28.93 -6.51 10.56
N GLU A 238 30.22 -6.48 10.21
CA GLU A 238 31.29 -6.65 11.18
C GLU A 238 31.22 -5.53 12.22
N ASN A 239 31.48 -5.87 13.50
CA ASN A 239 31.45 -4.93 14.63
C ASN A 239 30.20 -4.03 14.72
N MET A 240 29.07 -4.49 14.17
CA MET A 240 27.82 -3.72 14.17
C MET A 240 27.30 -3.50 15.59
N LEU A 241 26.82 -2.28 15.85
CA LEU A 241 26.10 -1.93 17.06
C LEU A 241 24.58 -2.05 16.85
N TYR A 242 23.87 -2.19 17.97
CA TYR A 242 22.42 -2.30 18.01
C TYR A 242 21.84 -1.26 18.94
N ALA A 243 20.71 -0.69 18.56
CA ALA A 243 19.96 0.23 19.41
C ALA A 243 18.51 -0.20 19.53
N ALA A 244 18.00 -0.11 20.75
CA ALA A 244 16.57 -0.15 21.06
C ALA A 244 16.10 1.27 21.36
N VAL A 245 14.88 1.60 20.94
CA VAL A 245 14.32 2.95 21.07
C VAL A 245 13.06 2.93 21.93
N LYS A 246 12.78 4.06 22.58
CA LYS A 246 11.55 4.33 23.30
C LYS A 246 11.15 5.78 23.08
N ALA A 247 10.00 6.00 22.48
CA ALA A 247 9.40 7.30 22.31
C ALA A 247 8.46 7.65 23.47
N SER A 248 8.03 8.90 23.54
CA SER A 248 7.02 9.33 24.50
C SER A 248 5.75 8.50 24.36
N PRO A 249 5.23 7.91 25.44
CA PRO A 249 4.05 7.04 25.37
C PRO A 249 2.77 7.78 24.98
N VAL A 250 2.80 9.12 25.04
CA VAL A 250 1.72 10.01 24.57
C VAL A 250 2.24 10.74 23.33
N PHE A 251 1.52 10.66 22.23
CA PHE A 251 1.86 11.39 21.00
C PHE A 251 1.89 12.91 21.28
N GLU A 252 2.88 13.59 20.71
CA GLU A 252 3.23 15.00 20.94
C GLU A 252 3.80 15.27 22.35
N GLY A 253 3.94 14.26 23.19
CA GLY A 253 4.67 14.37 24.47
C GLY A 253 6.17 14.53 24.24
N LYS A 254 6.88 15.07 25.25
CA LYS A 254 8.31 15.40 25.17
C LYS A 254 9.13 14.65 26.20
N LEU A 255 10.39 14.43 25.86
CA LEU A 255 11.39 13.92 26.79
C LEU A 255 11.83 15.06 27.72
N LYS A 256 11.47 14.97 28.99
CA LYS A 256 11.89 15.94 30.03
C LYS A 256 13.31 15.65 30.53
N SER A 257 13.57 14.40 30.94
CA SER A 257 14.89 13.96 31.41
C SER A 257 15.01 12.44 31.42
N PHE A 258 16.23 11.93 31.49
CA PHE A 258 16.53 10.55 31.81
C PHE A 258 17.82 10.46 32.66
N ASP A 259 17.98 9.40 33.42
CA ASP A 259 19.24 9.11 34.16
C ASP A 259 19.91 7.85 33.61
N ALA A 260 21.01 8.03 32.92
CA ALA A 260 21.78 6.94 32.30
C ALA A 260 22.84 6.35 33.23
N THR A 261 23.06 6.87 34.43
CA THR A 261 24.18 6.55 35.31
C THR A 261 24.32 5.06 35.60
N ALA A 262 23.21 4.40 35.94
CA ALA A 262 23.19 2.96 36.22
C ALA A 262 23.33 2.12 34.94
N ILE A 263 22.67 2.58 33.86
CA ILE A 263 22.60 1.86 32.58
C ILE A 263 23.97 1.78 31.90
N LEU A 264 24.75 2.86 31.93
CA LEU A 264 26.08 2.92 31.32
C LEU A 264 27.11 1.97 31.95
N LYS A 265 26.86 1.51 33.18
CA LYS A 265 27.71 0.52 33.88
C LYS A 265 27.41 -0.94 33.47
N LYS A 266 26.32 -1.19 32.74
CA LYS A 266 25.94 -2.54 32.32
C LYS A 266 26.83 -3.05 31.19
N ARG A 267 27.11 -4.36 31.22
CA ARG A 267 27.95 -5.03 30.23
C ARG A 267 27.41 -4.84 28.81
N GLY A 268 28.25 -4.37 27.93
CA GLY A 268 27.98 -4.25 26.49
C GLY A 268 27.21 -2.99 26.11
N ILE A 269 26.75 -2.18 27.07
CA ILE A 269 26.15 -0.88 26.79
C ILE A 269 27.23 0.11 26.34
N LYS A 270 26.91 0.90 25.33
CA LYS A 270 27.83 1.89 24.74
C LYS A 270 27.41 3.32 25.08
N SER A 271 26.15 3.64 24.89
CA SER A 271 25.62 4.98 25.18
C SER A 271 24.10 4.97 25.33
N VAL A 272 23.59 6.09 25.86
CA VAL A 272 22.17 6.46 25.80
C VAL A 272 22.07 7.73 24.98
N VAL A 273 21.27 7.72 23.93
CA VAL A 273 21.17 8.82 22.94
C VAL A 273 19.77 9.42 22.97
N LYS A 274 19.71 10.74 23.14
CA LYS A 274 18.44 11.47 22.95
C LYS A 274 18.14 11.53 21.45
N LEU A 275 16.92 11.17 21.07
CA LEU A 275 16.42 11.21 19.69
C LEU A 275 15.36 12.30 19.59
N ASP A 276 15.68 13.39 18.90
CA ASP A 276 14.87 14.61 18.87
C ASP A 276 14.47 15.09 20.29
N ASP A 277 13.26 15.58 20.50
CA ASP A 277 12.76 16.01 21.82
C ASP A 277 11.72 15.05 22.42
N TYR A 278 11.52 13.88 21.84
CA TYR A 278 10.43 12.97 22.23
C TYR A 278 10.82 11.49 22.32
N ALA A 279 12.08 11.12 22.10
CA ALA A 279 12.50 9.72 22.18
C ALA A 279 13.93 9.57 22.72
N VAL A 280 14.28 8.36 23.14
CA VAL A 280 15.61 7.97 23.62
C VAL A 280 15.98 6.60 23.08
N ALA A 281 17.26 6.38 22.80
CA ALA A 281 17.79 5.08 22.41
C ALA A 281 18.90 4.63 23.36
N VAL A 282 18.96 3.32 23.65
CA VAL A 282 20.13 2.68 24.28
C VAL A 282 20.88 1.91 23.22
N VAL A 283 22.19 2.13 23.13
CA VAL A 283 23.10 1.49 22.16
C VAL A 283 23.94 0.44 22.87
N ALA A 284 24.05 -0.74 22.27
CA ALA A 284 24.80 -1.87 22.83
C ALA A 284 25.45 -2.73 21.73
N ASP A 285 26.28 -3.70 22.15
CA ASP A 285 26.90 -4.71 21.29
C ASP A 285 25.90 -5.77 20.75
N ASN A 286 24.70 -5.87 21.32
CA ASN A 286 23.58 -6.63 20.78
C ASN A 286 22.23 -6.01 21.21
N TRP A 287 21.17 -6.34 20.46
CA TRP A 287 19.87 -5.73 20.66
C TRP A 287 19.22 -6.10 21.98
N TRP A 288 19.36 -7.33 22.45
CA TRP A 288 18.77 -7.76 23.73
C TRP A 288 19.30 -6.91 24.90
N ARG A 289 20.60 -6.67 24.96
CA ARG A 289 21.20 -5.79 25.97
C ARG A 289 20.69 -4.37 25.88
N ALA A 290 20.57 -3.85 24.65
CA ALA A 290 20.02 -2.51 24.44
C ALA A 290 18.58 -2.42 24.95
N LYS A 291 17.72 -3.38 24.55
CA LYS A 291 16.30 -3.45 24.96
C LYS A 291 16.15 -3.57 26.47
N THR A 292 16.82 -4.54 27.10
CA THR A 292 16.72 -4.76 28.55
C THR A 292 17.21 -3.55 29.35
N ALA A 293 18.31 -2.93 28.92
CA ALA A 293 18.81 -1.72 29.57
C ALA A 293 17.87 -0.53 29.38
N LEU A 294 17.22 -0.42 28.25
CA LEU A 294 16.22 0.63 27.97
C LEU A 294 14.97 0.49 28.85
N GLU A 295 14.54 -0.74 29.13
CA GLU A 295 13.41 -1.02 30.04
C GLU A 295 13.68 -0.55 31.46
N GLU A 296 14.93 -0.60 31.89
CA GLU A 296 15.37 -0.17 33.23
C GLU A 296 15.81 1.31 33.29
N LEU A 297 15.88 2.01 32.14
CA LEU A 297 16.29 3.41 32.08
C LEU A 297 15.22 4.30 32.72
N PRO A 298 15.54 5.07 33.79
CA PRO A 298 14.61 6.04 34.35
C PRO A 298 14.39 7.20 33.37
N ILE A 299 13.16 7.34 32.88
CA ILE A 299 12.79 8.39 31.93
C ILE A 299 11.62 9.19 32.49
N VAL A 300 11.70 10.49 32.39
CA VAL A 300 10.61 11.42 32.75
C VAL A 300 10.09 12.06 31.47
N TRP A 301 8.81 11.86 31.23
CA TRP A 301 8.10 12.44 30.10
C TRP A 301 7.26 13.65 30.51
N ASP A 302 7.10 14.60 29.61
CA ASP A 302 6.09 15.64 29.64
C ASP A 302 5.00 15.24 28.65
N GLU A 303 3.86 14.78 29.15
CA GLU A 303 2.77 14.25 28.33
C GLU A 303 1.84 15.35 27.78
N GLY A 304 2.01 16.59 28.24
CA GLY A 304 1.19 17.71 27.82
C GLY A 304 -0.31 17.50 28.08
N GLN A 305 -1.14 18.19 27.30
CA GLN A 305 -2.60 18.08 27.45
C GLN A 305 -3.17 16.75 26.94
N ASN A 306 -2.46 16.09 26.03
CA ASN A 306 -2.91 14.84 25.43
C ASN A 306 -2.91 13.66 26.42
N GLY A 307 -2.20 13.77 27.54
CA GLY A 307 -2.18 12.78 28.61
C GLY A 307 -3.55 12.50 29.27
N GLN A 308 -4.57 13.30 28.99
CA GLN A 308 -5.94 13.08 29.51
C GLN A 308 -6.92 12.56 28.45
N VAL A 309 -6.51 12.44 27.18
CA VAL A 309 -7.36 11.99 26.08
C VAL A 309 -7.64 10.49 26.21
N ASN A 310 -8.87 10.09 25.94
CA ASN A 310 -9.28 8.68 25.89
C ASN A 310 -10.19 8.40 24.69
N SER A 311 -10.43 7.12 24.40
CA SER A 311 -11.26 6.70 23.28
C SER A 311 -12.67 7.30 23.32
N GLN A 312 -13.25 7.52 24.52
CA GLN A 312 -14.58 8.12 24.64
C GLN A 312 -14.57 9.60 24.22
N SER A 313 -13.58 10.39 24.65
CA SER A 313 -13.47 11.79 24.25
C SER A 313 -13.22 11.94 22.75
N ILE A 314 -12.46 11.01 22.15
CA ILE A 314 -12.27 10.94 20.70
C ILE A 314 -13.59 10.62 20.00
N ALA A 315 -14.36 9.64 20.48
CA ALA A 315 -15.65 9.27 19.90
C ALA A 315 -16.65 10.44 19.95
N SER A 316 -16.70 11.19 21.06
CA SER A 316 -17.55 12.38 21.18
C SER A 316 -17.13 13.51 20.23
N HIS A 317 -15.81 13.69 20.00
CA HIS A 317 -15.30 14.65 19.02
C HIS A 317 -15.70 14.28 17.58
N LEU A 318 -15.70 12.98 17.24
CA LEU A 318 -16.17 12.51 15.94
C LEU A 318 -17.69 12.66 15.80
N GLU A 319 -18.47 12.37 16.85
CA GLU A 319 -19.92 12.50 16.85
C GLU A 319 -20.37 13.96 16.64
N GLU A 320 -19.64 14.92 17.22
CA GLU A 320 -19.85 16.34 16.96
C GLU A 320 -19.78 16.65 15.46
N GLY A 321 -18.83 16.07 14.74
CA GLY A 321 -18.68 16.24 13.29
C GLY A 321 -19.85 15.68 12.46
N LEU A 322 -20.60 14.71 12.98
CA LEU A 322 -21.80 14.20 12.33
C LEU A 322 -23.01 15.15 12.49
N ARG A 323 -23.05 15.96 13.54
CA ARG A 323 -24.20 16.78 13.93
C ARG A 323 -24.01 18.28 13.67
N SER A 324 -22.78 18.75 13.64
CA SER A 324 -22.41 20.15 13.42
C SER A 324 -22.13 20.42 11.95
N ASP A 325 -22.45 21.61 11.49
CA ASP A 325 -22.05 22.08 10.15
C ASP A 325 -20.71 22.80 10.14
N LYS A 326 -20.04 22.89 11.30
CA LYS A 326 -18.72 23.52 11.43
C LYS A 326 -17.63 22.59 10.86
N ASN A 327 -16.82 23.11 9.95
CA ASN A 327 -15.74 22.39 9.28
C ASN A 327 -16.25 21.09 8.59
N VAL A 328 -17.41 21.19 7.92
CA VAL A 328 -17.97 20.18 7.07
C VAL A 328 -17.75 20.58 5.61
N PHE A 329 -17.28 19.67 4.80
CA PHE A 329 -17.00 19.90 3.40
C PHE A 329 -17.93 19.04 2.54
N ALA A 330 -18.80 19.68 1.76
CA ALA A 330 -19.59 19.00 0.75
C ALA A 330 -18.71 18.66 -0.46
N ASP A 331 -18.68 17.39 -0.85
CA ASP A 331 -18.00 16.91 -2.05
C ASP A 331 -19.00 16.68 -3.19
N THR A 332 -20.12 16.05 -2.88
CA THR A 332 -21.14 15.68 -3.86
C THR A 332 -22.51 16.17 -3.42
N ASN A 333 -23.21 16.80 -4.34
CA ASN A 333 -24.60 17.23 -4.15
C ASN A 333 -25.34 17.12 -5.49
N VAL A 334 -26.01 15.98 -5.71
CA VAL A 334 -26.80 15.70 -6.91
C VAL A 334 -28.27 15.71 -6.52
N GLY A 335 -29.10 16.36 -7.32
CA GLY A 335 -30.53 16.49 -7.04
C GLY A 335 -30.81 17.36 -5.80
N GLN A 336 -31.86 17.01 -5.05
CA GLN A 336 -32.35 17.74 -3.87
C GLN A 336 -32.54 16.77 -2.71
N PHE A 337 -31.45 16.32 -2.08
CA PHE A 337 -31.51 15.30 -1.03
C PHE A 337 -32.54 15.62 0.05
N SER A 338 -32.51 16.82 0.64
CA SER A 338 -33.36 17.19 1.77
C SER A 338 -34.86 17.11 1.40
N GLN A 339 -35.20 17.57 0.21
CA GLN A 339 -36.60 17.52 -0.29
C GLN A 339 -37.04 16.08 -0.57
N ALA A 340 -36.22 15.30 -1.28
CA ALA A 340 -36.49 13.92 -1.62
C ALA A 340 -36.58 13.04 -0.36
N TYR A 341 -35.68 13.23 0.61
CA TYR A 341 -35.69 12.53 1.89
C TYR A 341 -36.95 12.88 2.72
N ALA A 342 -37.37 14.18 2.73
CA ALA A 342 -38.57 14.60 3.42
C ALA A 342 -39.83 13.94 2.83
N ALA A 343 -39.90 13.80 1.49
CA ALA A 343 -41.02 13.22 0.74
C ALA A 343 -40.99 11.68 0.71
N SER A 344 -39.96 11.02 1.19
CA SER A 344 -39.84 9.56 1.18
C SER A 344 -40.90 8.88 2.05
N SER A 345 -41.50 7.80 1.55
CA SER A 345 -42.45 6.97 2.27
C SER A 345 -41.86 6.25 3.46
N GLN A 346 -40.56 5.85 3.34
CA GLN A 346 -39.80 5.26 4.42
C GLN A 346 -38.44 5.92 4.52
N LYS A 347 -38.01 6.24 5.73
CA LYS A 347 -36.78 6.91 6.04
C LYS A 347 -35.90 6.02 6.94
N LEU A 348 -34.63 5.88 6.59
CA LEU A 348 -33.66 5.17 7.39
C LEU A 348 -32.53 6.13 7.78
N GLU A 349 -32.04 5.97 9.00
CA GLU A 349 -30.84 6.66 9.49
C GLU A 349 -30.00 5.68 10.32
N ALA A 350 -28.68 5.70 10.11
CA ALA A 350 -27.76 4.89 10.89
C ALA A 350 -26.41 5.61 11.06
N VAL A 351 -25.78 5.42 12.22
CA VAL A 351 -24.40 5.81 12.47
C VAL A 351 -23.55 4.55 12.57
N TYR A 352 -22.50 4.51 11.77
CA TYR A 352 -21.49 3.45 11.81
C TYR A 352 -20.21 3.98 12.41
N SER A 353 -19.43 3.12 13.10
CA SER A 353 -18.15 3.49 13.71
C SER A 353 -17.08 2.41 13.51
N THR A 354 -15.85 2.84 13.26
CA THR A 354 -14.67 1.98 13.15
C THR A 354 -13.54 2.52 14.02
N PRO A 355 -12.78 1.65 14.72
CA PRO A 355 -11.70 2.07 15.62
C PRO A 355 -10.40 2.38 14.87
N PHE A 356 -9.39 2.91 15.59
CA PHE A 356 -8.01 2.81 15.17
C PHE A 356 -7.58 1.35 15.04
N VAL A 357 -6.72 1.06 14.06
CA VAL A 357 -6.15 -0.26 13.84
C VAL A 357 -4.67 -0.09 13.49
N THR A 358 -3.77 -0.81 14.19
CA THR A 358 -2.34 -0.80 13.88
C THR A 358 -2.01 -1.68 12.67
N HIS A 359 -0.89 -1.39 12.00
CA HIS A 359 -0.39 -2.21 10.88
C HIS A 359 0.12 -3.58 11.34
N ALA A 360 0.72 -3.66 12.51
CA ALA A 360 1.23 -4.88 13.13
C ALA A 360 2.08 -5.76 12.18
N CYS A 361 2.97 -5.12 11.38
CA CYS A 361 3.86 -5.84 10.47
C CYS A 361 4.65 -6.92 11.22
N MET A 362 4.77 -8.14 10.67
CA MET A 362 5.51 -9.22 11.33
C MET A 362 6.98 -8.85 11.58
N GLU A 363 7.62 -8.18 10.64
CA GLU A 363 8.91 -7.53 10.84
C GLU A 363 8.70 -6.17 11.50
N PRO A 364 9.11 -5.94 12.77
CA PRO A 364 9.04 -4.62 13.41
C PRO A 364 9.87 -3.58 12.67
N MET A 365 9.60 -2.30 12.91
CA MET A 365 10.36 -1.21 12.29
C MET A 365 11.84 -1.34 12.63
N ASN A 366 12.67 -1.31 11.59
CA ASN A 366 14.13 -1.40 11.74
C ASN A 366 14.84 -0.70 10.58
N CYS A 367 16.08 -0.29 10.82
CA CYS A 367 16.97 0.24 9.80
C CYS A 367 18.41 0.06 10.26
N THR A 368 19.32 -0.30 9.34
CA THR A 368 20.75 -0.30 9.59
C THR A 368 21.37 0.87 8.85
N VAL A 369 22.15 1.70 9.53
CA VAL A 369 22.84 2.85 8.92
C VAL A 369 24.35 2.76 9.19
N LEU A 370 25.13 3.04 8.14
CA LEU A 370 26.55 3.34 8.23
C LEU A 370 26.73 4.81 7.87
N TYR A 371 27.26 5.57 8.80
CA TYR A 371 27.51 7.01 8.64
C TYR A 371 29.01 7.33 8.73
N THR A 372 29.48 8.18 7.82
CA THR A 372 30.71 8.92 7.94
C THR A 372 30.44 10.40 7.62
N PRO A 373 31.34 11.35 7.95
CA PRO A 373 31.17 12.74 7.54
C PRO A 373 31.08 12.95 6.02
N GLU A 374 31.52 11.99 5.21
CA GLU A 374 31.58 12.06 3.76
C GLU A 374 30.36 11.36 3.09
N LYS A 375 29.79 10.33 3.75
CA LYS A 375 28.76 9.46 3.17
C LYS A 375 27.86 8.83 4.22
N ALA A 376 26.57 8.64 3.87
CA ALA A 376 25.66 7.83 4.65
C ALA A 376 24.96 6.76 3.80
N GLU A 377 24.86 5.54 4.34
CA GLU A 377 24.25 4.38 3.71
C GLU A 377 23.22 3.76 4.65
N ALA A 378 22.02 3.51 4.14
CA ALA A 378 20.94 2.87 4.90
C ALA A 378 20.47 1.58 4.22
N TRP A 379 20.35 0.48 4.97
CA TRP A 379 19.66 -0.74 4.57
C TRP A 379 18.32 -0.76 5.25
N VAL A 380 17.25 -0.60 4.45
CA VAL A 380 15.94 -0.23 4.95
C VAL A 380 14.80 -1.03 4.29
N PRO A 381 13.83 -1.54 5.06
CA PRO A 381 12.63 -2.18 4.50
C PRO A 381 11.57 -1.09 4.24
N SER A 382 11.70 -0.35 3.14
CA SER A 382 10.81 0.77 2.84
C SER A 382 9.91 0.50 1.63
N GLN A 383 8.64 0.92 1.73
CA GLN A 383 7.75 1.00 0.58
C GLN A 383 8.02 2.22 -0.30
N ASN A 384 8.91 3.12 0.14
CA ASN A 384 9.29 4.33 -0.58
C ASN A 384 10.78 4.64 -0.35
N ALA A 385 11.61 4.06 -1.20
CA ALA A 385 13.06 4.20 -1.09
C ALA A 385 13.53 5.67 -1.24
N GLU A 386 12.83 6.49 -2.05
CA GLU A 386 13.14 7.91 -2.19
C GLU A 386 12.86 8.69 -0.90
N ALA A 387 11.75 8.37 -0.21
CA ALA A 387 11.45 8.98 1.10
C ALA A 387 12.46 8.53 2.18
N ALA A 388 12.92 7.27 2.12
CA ALA A 388 13.96 6.77 3.02
C ALA A 388 15.30 7.49 2.79
N LEU A 389 15.68 7.71 1.53
CA LEU A 389 16.88 8.49 1.18
C LEU A 389 16.78 9.94 1.68
N ALA A 390 15.60 10.58 1.49
CA ALA A 390 15.36 11.93 1.98
C ALA A 390 15.46 12.02 3.52
N ALA A 391 14.87 11.04 4.23
CA ALA A 391 14.95 10.98 5.69
C ALA A 391 16.39 10.75 6.20
N LEU A 392 17.18 9.95 5.49
CA LEU A 392 18.60 9.74 5.79
C LEU A 392 19.40 11.03 5.60
N SER A 393 19.20 11.73 4.47
CA SER A 393 19.84 13.01 4.16
C SER A 393 19.48 14.08 5.21
N ASP A 394 18.21 14.23 5.53
CA ASP A 394 17.72 15.20 6.52
C ASP A 394 18.31 14.93 7.92
N ALA A 395 18.29 13.69 8.39
CA ALA A 395 18.78 13.32 9.72
C ALA A 395 20.31 13.42 9.84
N THR A 396 21.04 13.10 8.78
CA THR A 396 22.51 13.18 8.78
C THR A 396 23.03 14.59 8.52
N GLY A 397 22.26 15.42 7.80
CA GLY A 397 22.68 16.73 7.30
C GLY A 397 23.57 16.65 6.05
N LEU A 398 23.73 15.44 5.47
CA LEU A 398 24.47 15.24 4.23
C LEU A 398 23.55 15.49 3.01
N PRO A 399 24.07 16.04 1.92
CA PRO A 399 23.30 16.18 0.69
C PRO A 399 22.94 14.81 0.10
N LEU A 400 21.87 14.76 -0.72
CA LEU A 400 21.31 13.51 -1.27
C LEU A 400 22.36 12.68 -2.03
N GLU A 401 23.27 13.34 -2.74
CA GLU A 401 24.32 12.71 -3.54
C GLU A 401 25.37 11.96 -2.71
N LYS A 402 25.42 12.27 -1.41
CA LYS A 402 26.28 11.58 -0.44
C LYS A 402 25.52 10.53 0.39
N CYS A 403 24.27 10.33 0.08
CA CYS A 403 23.42 9.36 0.75
C CYS A 403 22.98 8.25 -0.19
N GLU A 404 22.83 7.01 0.33
CA GLU A 404 22.23 5.91 -0.41
C GLU A 404 21.31 5.09 0.48
N ALA A 405 20.18 4.65 -0.08
CA ALA A 405 19.22 3.79 0.60
C ALA A 405 19.04 2.47 -0.16
N TYR A 406 19.59 1.41 0.39
CA TYR A 406 19.47 0.06 -0.15
C TYR A 406 18.15 -0.56 0.32
N ASN A 407 17.16 -0.59 -0.56
CA ASN A 407 15.87 -1.16 -0.21
C ASN A 407 15.97 -2.68 -0.06
N GLN A 408 15.55 -3.18 1.09
CA GLN A 408 15.57 -4.62 1.42
C GLN A 408 14.18 -5.20 1.23
N THR A 409 14.08 -6.52 1.09
CA THR A 409 12.80 -7.21 1.16
C THR A 409 12.13 -6.94 2.50
N LEU A 410 10.84 -6.59 2.47
CA LEU A 410 10.05 -6.22 3.64
C LEU A 410 9.32 -7.44 4.21
N GLY A 411 9.40 -7.62 5.53
CA GLY A 411 8.57 -8.56 6.29
C GLY A 411 7.16 -8.03 6.57
N GLY A 412 6.50 -7.54 5.53
CA GLY A 412 5.24 -6.83 5.58
C GLY A 412 5.41 -5.31 5.55
N GLY A 413 4.38 -4.62 5.10
CA GLY A 413 4.40 -3.14 5.04
C GLY A 413 3.02 -2.55 5.29
N PHE A 414 2.02 -3.00 4.56
CA PHE A 414 0.60 -2.66 4.66
C PHE A 414 0.29 -1.15 4.63
N GLY A 415 1.31 -0.32 4.32
CA GLY A 415 1.23 1.14 4.33
C GLY A 415 2.15 1.82 5.35
N ARG A 416 2.49 1.15 6.47
CA ARG A 416 3.33 1.70 7.56
C ARG A 416 4.66 2.23 7.06
N ARG A 417 5.26 1.55 6.09
CA ARG A 417 6.59 1.84 5.54
C ARG A 417 6.56 2.77 4.31
N GLY A 418 5.38 3.34 3.98
CA GLY A 418 5.19 4.17 2.80
C GLY A 418 5.52 5.65 3.00
N GLY A 419 4.77 6.32 3.88
CA GLY A 419 4.92 7.75 4.16
C GLY A 419 5.94 8.03 5.25
N PRO A 420 5.70 7.58 6.50
CA PRO A 420 6.58 7.84 7.62
C PRO A 420 7.91 7.07 7.45
N GLN A 421 9.02 7.76 7.71
CA GLN A 421 10.37 7.18 7.72
C GLN A 421 11.05 7.46 9.07
N ASP A 422 10.28 7.49 10.14
CA ASP A 422 10.70 7.75 11.52
C ASP A 422 11.79 6.78 11.99
N TYR A 423 11.67 5.49 11.65
CA TYR A 423 12.67 4.45 11.97
C TYR A 423 13.99 4.65 11.21
N VAL A 424 13.97 5.23 10.00
CA VAL A 424 15.19 5.61 9.26
C VAL A 424 15.85 6.81 9.92
N ARG A 425 15.05 7.83 10.27
CA ARG A 425 15.53 9.02 10.98
C ARG A 425 16.22 8.65 12.29
N PHE A 426 15.59 7.81 13.12
CA PHE A 426 16.18 7.37 14.38
C PHE A 426 17.48 6.61 14.17
N ALA A 427 17.53 5.70 13.19
CA ALA A 427 18.74 4.97 12.88
C ALA A 427 19.89 5.90 12.44
N ALA A 428 19.59 6.92 11.63
CA ALA A 428 20.56 7.91 11.19
C ALA A 428 21.09 8.77 12.35
N LEU A 429 20.21 9.23 13.23
CA LEU A 429 20.59 10.03 14.42
C LEU A 429 21.49 9.25 15.37
N VAL A 430 21.21 7.95 15.58
CA VAL A 430 22.09 7.08 16.39
C VAL A 430 23.43 6.85 15.68
N ALA A 431 23.42 6.53 14.38
CA ALA A 431 24.62 6.23 13.62
C ALA A 431 25.60 7.43 13.56
N LYS A 432 25.10 8.67 13.59
CA LYS A 432 25.95 9.87 13.68
C LYS A 432 26.85 9.90 14.91
N GLN A 433 26.50 9.21 15.98
CA GLN A 433 27.33 9.09 17.19
C GLN A 433 28.47 8.07 17.03
N TYR A 434 28.45 7.28 15.95
CA TYR A 434 29.39 6.20 15.70
C TYR A 434 29.94 6.22 14.25
N PRO A 435 30.62 7.30 13.83
CA PRO A 435 31.17 7.40 12.47
C PRO A 435 32.06 6.20 12.11
N GLY A 436 31.81 5.61 10.93
CA GLY A 436 32.54 4.44 10.42
C GLY A 436 32.03 3.10 10.96
N GLN A 437 31.07 3.07 11.86
CA GLN A 437 30.50 1.85 12.41
C GLN A 437 29.04 1.69 12.03
N SER A 438 28.62 0.50 11.55
CA SER A 438 27.23 0.21 11.26
C SER A 438 26.40 0.12 12.54
N VAL A 439 25.26 0.79 12.57
CA VAL A 439 24.31 0.75 13.69
C VAL A 439 22.96 0.28 13.18
N LYS A 440 22.38 -0.76 13.82
CA LYS A 440 21.01 -1.21 13.59
C LYS A 440 20.10 -0.69 14.69
N VAL A 441 19.11 0.12 14.34
CA VAL A 441 17.98 0.41 15.20
C VAL A 441 16.87 -0.61 14.92
N LEU A 442 16.37 -1.25 15.96
CA LEU A 442 15.27 -2.21 15.89
C LEU A 442 14.27 -1.89 17.00
N TRP A 443 13.03 -1.66 16.61
CA TRP A 443 11.94 -1.44 17.56
C TRP A 443 11.48 -2.77 18.18
N SER A 444 11.07 -2.74 19.44
CA SER A 444 10.33 -3.86 20.00
C SER A 444 8.93 -3.93 19.38
N ARG A 445 8.22 -5.04 19.58
CA ARG A 445 6.83 -5.15 19.14
C ARG A 445 5.94 -4.11 19.82
N GLU A 446 6.18 -3.88 21.10
CA GLU A 446 5.45 -2.91 21.91
C GLU A 446 5.66 -1.48 21.38
N GLU A 447 6.89 -1.12 21.05
CA GLU A 447 7.21 0.19 20.48
C GLU A 447 6.57 0.35 19.09
N ASP A 448 6.65 -0.69 18.24
CA ASP A 448 6.08 -0.69 16.90
C ASP A 448 4.56 -0.51 16.90
N MET A 449 3.86 -1.14 17.84
CA MET A 449 2.40 -1.08 17.91
C MET A 449 1.86 0.16 18.62
N THR A 450 2.65 0.75 19.54
CA THR A 450 2.24 1.96 20.26
C THR A 450 2.65 3.26 19.58
N HIS A 451 3.53 3.20 18.57
CA HIS A 451 4.01 4.35 17.80
C HIS A 451 3.78 4.16 16.30
N ASP A 452 2.64 3.57 15.95
CA ASP A 452 2.21 3.40 14.57
C ASP A 452 1.56 4.69 14.01
N TYR A 453 1.33 4.69 12.69
CA TYR A 453 0.44 5.60 11.97
C TYR A 453 -0.84 4.84 11.63
N TYR A 454 -1.78 4.84 12.54
CA TYR A 454 -2.94 3.93 12.53
C TYR A 454 -3.87 4.13 11.35
N ARG A 455 -4.66 3.10 11.02
CA ARG A 455 -5.87 3.32 10.22
C ARG A 455 -6.73 4.35 10.94
N PRO A 456 -7.21 5.41 10.27
CA PRO A 456 -8.04 6.43 10.91
C PRO A 456 -9.24 5.84 11.64
N ILE A 457 -9.49 6.31 12.85
CA ILE A 457 -10.79 6.15 13.51
C ILE A 457 -11.81 6.99 12.77
N GLY A 458 -13.06 6.53 12.68
CA GLY A 458 -14.10 7.26 12.00
C GLY A 458 -15.50 6.87 12.42
N GLN A 459 -16.42 7.80 12.18
CA GLN A 459 -17.86 7.59 12.25
C GLN A 459 -18.50 8.05 10.95
N CYS A 460 -19.62 7.45 10.58
CA CYS A 460 -20.36 7.80 9.38
C CYS A 460 -21.86 7.82 9.67
N LEU A 461 -22.50 8.95 9.42
CA LEU A 461 -23.93 9.09 9.40
C LEU A 461 -24.45 8.84 7.99
N LEU A 462 -25.33 7.86 7.83
CA LEU A 462 -25.99 7.56 6.58
C LEU A 462 -27.50 7.73 6.73
N GLN A 463 -28.12 8.33 5.71
CA GLN A 463 -29.57 8.53 5.63
C GLN A 463 -30.04 8.09 4.26
N ALA A 464 -31.11 7.30 4.20
CA ALA A 464 -31.71 6.83 2.96
C ALA A 464 -33.24 7.05 2.97
N GLY A 465 -33.76 7.51 1.83
CA GLY A 465 -35.18 7.63 1.59
C GLY A 465 -35.64 6.64 0.54
N LEU A 466 -36.68 5.85 0.85
CA LEU A 466 -37.34 4.96 -0.08
C LEU A 466 -38.69 5.58 -0.53
N ASP A 467 -39.01 5.42 -1.79
CA ASP A 467 -40.32 5.79 -2.34
C ASP A 467 -41.39 4.72 -2.01
N GLU A 468 -42.62 4.91 -2.49
CA GLU A 468 -43.74 3.98 -2.28
C GLU A 468 -43.52 2.59 -2.87
N LYS A 469 -42.61 2.45 -3.86
CA LYS A 469 -42.25 1.17 -4.48
C LYS A 469 -41.06 0.49 -3.78
N GLY A 470 -40.51 1.13 -2.74
CA GLY A 470 -39.31 0.68 -2.06
C GLY A 470 -38.04 0.90 -2.89
N ASP A 471 -38.06 1.84 -3.85
CA ASP A 471 -36.86 2.24 -4.59
C ASP A 471 -36.11 3.34 -3.83
N LEU A 472 -34.75 3.29 -3.85
CA LEU A 472 -33.89 4.28 -3.22
C LEU A 472 -33.95 5.61 -3.99
N SER A 473 -34.63 6.61 -3.41
CA SER A 473 -34.84 7.92 -4.00
C SER A 473 -33.83 8.98 -3.51
N ALA A 474 -33.32 8.82 -2.29
CA ALA A 474 -32.41 9.76 -1.67
C ALA A 474 -31.36 9.04 -0.81
N LEU A 475 -30.09 9.49 -0.86
CA LEU A 475 -29.02 8.98 -0.02
C LEU A 475 -28.12 10.13 0.44
N SER A 476 -27.81 10.18 1.74
CA SER A 476 -26.81 11.07 2.31
C SER A 476 -25.75 10.27 3.04
N ILE A 477 -24.47 10.65 2.89
CA ILE A 477 -23.31 10.07 3.54
C ILE A 477 -22.53 11.21 4.16
N ARG A 478 -22.36 11.24 5.48
CA ARG A 478 -21.52 12.19 6.18
C ARG A 478 -20.47 11.43 6.99
N VAL A 479 -19.21 11.49 6.54
CA VAL A 479 -18.07 10.90 7.26
C VAL A 479 -17.50 11.91 8.23
N SER A 480 -17.26 11.51 9.47
CA SER A 480 -16.49 12.24 10.46
C SER A 480 -15.24 11.46 10.83
N GLY A 481 -14.05 12.03 10.60
CA GLY A 481 -12.80 11.30 10.80
C GLY A 481 -11.55 12.16 10.66
N GLN A 482 -10.40 11.49 10.76
CA GLN A 482 -9.10 12.13 10.68
C GLN A 482 -8.56 12.16 9.25
N SER A 483 -7.84 13.23 8.94
CA SER A 483 -7.14 13.39 7.67
C SER A 483 -5.76 12.74 7.72
N ILE A 484 -5.51 11.75 6.87
CA ILE A 484 -4.16 11.17 6.68
C ILE A 484 -3.21 12.25 6.14
N ASN A 485 -3.68 13.11 5.25
CA ASN A 485 -2.85 14.18 4.69
C ASN A 485 -2.44 15.21 5.74
N ALA A 486 -3.24 15.45 6.78
CA ALA A 486 -2.85 16.35 7.87
C ALA A 486 -1.57 15.90 8.59
N TYR A 487 -1.34 14.58 8.66
CA TYR A 487 -0.15 14.01 9.33
C TYR A 487 1.01 13.75 8.36
N LEU A 488 0.73 13.28 7.15
CA LEU A 488 1.77 12.79 6.24
C LEU A 488 2.12 13.75 5.10
N ALA A 489 1.17 14.59 4.68
CA ALA A 489 1.32 15.43 3.51
C ALA A 489 0.41 16.67 3.59
N PRO A 490 0.60 17.57 4.60
CA PRO A 490 -0.31 18.70 4.82
C PRO A 490 -0.42 19.64 3.61
N HIS A 491 0.57 19.67 2.72
CA HIS A 491 0.52 20.40 1.46
C HIS A 491 -0.53 19.89 0.46
N ASN A 492 -1.08 18.69 0.66
CA ASN A 492 -2.19 18.15 -0.14
C ASN A 492 -3.59 18.56 0.40
N ILE A 493 -3.64 19.30 1.49
CA ILE A 493 -4.88 19.89 1.99
C ILE A 493 -5.10 21.19 1.21
N VAL A 494 -6.20 21.25 0.44
CA VAL A 494 -6.57 22.42 -0.37
C VAL A 494 -7.79 23.08 0.27
N ASP A 495 -7.71 24.37 0.56
CA ASP A 495 -8.78 25.15 1.22
C ASP A 495 -9.32 24.48 2.50
N GLY A 496 -8.43 23.89 3.29
CA GLY A 496 -8.79 23.15 4.50
C GLY A 496 -9.48 21.80 4.27
N LYS A 497 -9.52 21.30 3.03
CA LYS A 497 -10.21 20.06 2.63
C LYS A 497 -9.23 18.97 2.30
N ASP A 498 -9.51 17.76 2.77
CA ASP A 498 -8.87 16.52 2.35
C ASP A 498 -9.88 15.58 1.68
N ARG A 499 -10.06 15.72 0.37
CA ARG A 499 -10.98 14.89 -0.41
C ARG A 499 -10.67 13.39 -0.31
N ARG A 500 -9.43 13.02 0.04
CA ARG A 500 -9.01 11.62 0.19
C ARG A 500 -9.81 10.86 1.25
N GLN A 501 -10.41 11.56 2.22
CA GLN A 501 -11.30 10.94 3.22
C GLN A 501 -12.53 10.26 2.60
N LEU A 502 -12.99 10.76 1.47
CA LEU A 502 -14.13 10.22 0.72
C LEU A 502 -13.71 9.22 -0.37
N GLN A 503 -12.52 8.64 -0.27
CA GLN A 503 -12.03 7.65 -1.22
C GLN A 503 -12.98 6.45 -1.32
N GLY A 504 -13.40 6.13 -2.55
CA GLY A 504 -14.41 5.12 -2.83
C GLY A 504 -15.84 5.66 -2.96
N TYR A 505 -16.06 6.94 -2.66
CA TYR A 505 -17.36 7.61 -2.79
C TYR A 505 -17.44 8.63 -3.94
N TRP A 506 -16.36 8.80 -4.70
CA TRP A 506 -16.34 9.80 -5.78
C TRP A 506 -17.23 9.38 -6.94
N PRO A 507 -18.29 10.15 -7.25
CA PRO A 507 -19.14 9.91 -8.40
C PRO A 507 -18.50 10.54 -9.64
N GLU A 508 -17.58 9.85 -10.28
CA GLU A 508 -16.96 10.32 -11.52
C GLU A 508 -17.69 9.75 -12.75
N PRO A 509 -17.66 10.44 -13.90
CA PRO A 509 -18.30 9.94 -15.13
C PRO A 509 -17.79 8.56 -15.55
N GLY A 510 -18.67 7.76 -16.12
CA GLY A 510 -18.35 6.41 -16.57
C GLY A 510 -18.45 5.39 -15.45
N ASP A 511 -17.45 4.49 -15.36
CA ASP A 511 -17.38 3.48 -14.28
C ASP A 511 -16.82 4.11 -12.99
N ALA A 512 -17.63 4.97 -12.39
CA ALA A 512 -17.30 5.72 -11.19
C ALA A 512 -16.95 4.84 -9.98
N GLN A 513 -16.20 5.39 -9.04
CA GLN A 513 -15.90 4.70 -7.77
C GLN A 513 -17.18 4.46 -6.97
N PHE A 514 -18.08 5.44 -6.90
CA PHE A 514 -19.41 5.27 -6.35
C PHE A 514 -20.35 4.69 -7.42
N GLY A 515 -20.52 3.38 -7.41
CA GLY A 515 -21.24 2.66 -8.47
C GLY A 515 -22.76 2.75 -8.40
N TYR A 516 -23.35 3.20 -7.30
CA TYR A 516 -24.81 3.24 -7.15
C TYR A 516 -25.42 4.47 -7.80
N SER A 517 -26.39 4.27 -8.70
CA SER A 517 -27.17 5.34 -9.30
C SER A 517 -28.26 5.80 -8.31
N VAL A 518 -28.10 7.00 -7.75
CA VAL A 518 -29.02 7.63 -6.81
C VAL A 518 -29.36 9.03 -7.30
N SER A 519 -30.65 9.32 -7.51
CA SER A 519 -31.10 10.58 -8.09
C SER A 519 -30.89 11.79 -7.18
N ASN A 520 -30.91 11.59 -5.86
CA ASN A 520 -30.67 12.65 -4.87
C ASN A 520 -29.59 12.17 -3.91
N LEU A 521 -28.32 12.54 -4.21
CA LEU A 521 -27.13 12.08 -3.50
C LEU A 521 -26.41 13.26 -2.85
N LYS A 522 -26.11 13.15 -1.55
CA LYS A 522 -25.31 14.10 -0.81
C LYS A 522 -24.15 13.39 -0.11
N ILE A 523 -22.93 13.82 -0.35
CA ILE A 523 -21.72 13.24 0.29
C ILE A 523 -20.92 14.36 0.92
N GLU A 524 -20.64 14.25 2.22
CA GLU A 524 -19.97 15.26 3.03
C GLU A 524 -18.89 14.62 3.91
N TYR A 525 -17.94 15.46 4.33
CA TYR A 525 -16.87 15.08 5.23
C TYR A 525 -16.66 16.15 6.30
N ALA A 526 -16.60 15.73 7.57
CA ALA A 526 -16.22 16.52 8.72
C ALA A 526 -14.82 16.10 9.20
N MET A 527 -13.82 16.97 9.00
CA MET A 527 -12.46 16.68 9.45
C MET A 527 -12.35 16.89 10.98
N ARG A 528 -12.02 15.80 11.69
CA ARG A 528 -11.88 15.74 13.15
C ARG A 528 -10.57 15.04 13.50
N ASN A 529 -9.46 15.81 13.49
CA ASN A 529 -8.14 15.29 13.84
C ASN A 529 -7.97 15.17 15.36
N THR A 530 -7.18 14.20 15.81
CA THR A 530 -6.78 13.99 17.21
C THR A 530 -5.26 14.03 17.34
N HIS A 531 -4.70 13.80 18.52
CA HIS A 531 -3.24 13.71 18.72
C HIS A 531 -2.65 12.40 18.18
N VAL A 532 -3.48 11.37 17.95
CA VAL A 532 -3.02 10.05 17.43
C VAL A 532 -2.73 10.15 15.94
N PRO A 533 -1.50 9.88 15.47
CA PRO A 533 -1.17 9.97 14.06
C PRO A 533 -1.83 8.86 13.26
N VAL A 534 -2.27 9.19 12.04
CA VAL A 534 -2.92 8.24 11.14
C VAL A 534 -2.21 8.14 9.80
N GLY A 535 -2.31 6.98 9.18
CA GLY A 535 -1.62 6.65 7.94
C GLY A 535 -2.40 5.73 7.01
N ALA A 536 -1.71 5.28 5.98
CA ALA A 536 -2.28 4.47 4.91
C ALA A 536 -2.25 2.97 5.28
N TRP A 537 -3.17 2.53 6.10
CA TRP A 537 -3.40 1.10 6.35
C TRP A 537 -4.02 0.43 5.10
N ARG A 538 -3.67 -0.82 4.77
CA ARG A 538 -4.07 -1.52 3.54
C ARG A 538 -5.56 -1.30 3.20
N GLY A 539 -5.82 -0.69 2.04
CA GLY A 539 -7.14 -0.21 1.63
C GLY A 539 -7.41 1.26 1.96
N VAL A 540 -6.58 1.89 2.80
CA VAL A 540 -6.69 3.31 3.20
C VAL A 540 -8.14 3.62 3.62
N ASN A 541 -8.71 4.75 3.17
CA ASN A 541 -10.07 5.11 3.52
C ASN A 541 -11.15 4.25 2.82
N THR A 542 -10.83 3.57 1.70
CA THR A 542 -11.79 2.65 1.07
C THR A 542 -12.17 1.48 1.99
N ASN A 543 -11.29 1.09 2.94
CA ASN A 543 -11.57 0.02 3.88
C ASN A 543 -12.76 0.35 4.79
N GLN A 544 -12.73 1.47 5.51
CA GLN A 544 -13.85 1.85 6.38
C GLN A 544 -15.06 2.37 5.59
N ASN A 545 -14.84 3.12 4.52
CA ASN A 545 -15.93 3.67 3.71
C ASN A 545 -16.81 2.58 3.10
N SER A 546 -16.20 1.47 2.65
CA SER A 546 -16.97 0.32 2.15
C SER A 546 -17.78 -0.36 3.25
N ILE A 547 -17.24 -0.48 4.47
CA ILE A 547 -17.96 -1.03 5.62
C ILE A 547 -19.22 -0.20 5.89
N TYR A 548 -19.10 1.13 5.95
CA TYR A 548 -20.23 2.01 6.21
C TYR A 548 -21.31 1.90 5.13
N LEU A 549 -20.91 2.05 3.86
CA LEU A 549 -21.85 2.05 2.76
C LEU A 549 -22.54 0.69 2.58
N GLU A 550 -21.77 -0.37 2.45
CA GLU A 550 -22.30 -1.70 2.07
C GLU A 550 -23.11 -2.35 3.19
N ALA A 551 -22.76 -2.10 4.47
CA ALA A 551 -23.60 -2.54 5.59
C ALA A 551 -24.91 -1.76 5.65
N PHE A 552 -24.88 -0.44 5.41
CA PHE A 552 -26.11 0.35 5.35
C PHE A 552 -26.98 -0.02 4.15
N MET A 553 -26.40 -0.29 2.98
CA MET A 553 -27.16 -0.75 1.79
C MET A 553 -27.86 -2.09 2.02
N GLU A 554 -27.38 -2.94 2.93
CA GLU A 554 -28.09 -4.16 3.33
C GLU A 554 -29.31 -3.83 4.22
N GLU A 555 -29.18 -2.85 5.12
CA GLU A 555 -30.33 -2.37 5.90
C GLU A 555 -31.41 -1.75 4.98
N VAL A 556 -31.01 -0.97 4.00
CA VAL A 556 -31.91 -0.35 3.01
C VAL A 556 -32.59 -1.41 2.15
N ALA A 557 -31.84 -2.41 1.66
CA ALA A 557 -32.40 -3.53 0.88
C ALA A 557 -33.45 -4.31 1.69
N LYS A 558 -33.17 -4.59 2.97
CA LYS A 558 -34.16 -5.24 3.85
C LYS A 558 -35.39 -4.39 4.06
N ALA A 559 -35.23 -3.10 4.29
CA ALA A 559 -36.33 -2.16 4.48
C ALA A 559 -37.21 -2.02 3.22
N SER A 560 -36.57 -2.08 2.03
CA SER A 560 -37.26 -2.07 0.73
C SER A 560 -38.05 -3.36 0.42
N GLY A 561 -37.88 -4.42 1.23
CA GLY A 561 -38.46 -5.74 1.00
C GLY A 561 -37.86 -6.50 -0.19
N LYS A 562 -36.74 -6.04 -0.75
CA LYS A 562 -36.11 -6.63 -1.94
C LYS A 562 -34.95 -7.54 -1.54
N ASP A 563 -34.68 -8.56 -2.40
CA ASP A 563 -33.45 -9.36 -2.28
C ASP A 563 -32.21 -8.47 -2.42
N SER A 564 -31.20 -8.69 -1.60
CA SER A 564 -29.98 -7.87 -1.52
C SER A 564 -29.23 -7.77 -2.84
N LEU A 565 -29.20 -8.86 -3.62
CA LEU A 565 -28.57 -8.89 -4.94
C LEU A 565 -29.42 -8.14 -5.97
N ALA A 566 -30.73 -8.38 -5.98
CA ALA A 566 -31.67 -7.71 -6.89
C ALA A 566 -31.69 -6.20 -6.65
N PHE A 567 -31.67 -5.77 -5.38
CA PHE A 567 -31.60 -4.36 -5.01
C PHE A 567 -30.32 -3.68 -5.54
N ARG A 568 -29.13 -4.30 -5.32
CA ARG A 568 -27.87 -3.77 -5.83
C ARG A 568 -27.80 -3.77 -7.35
N ARG A 569 -28.30 -4.83 -8.02
CA ARG A 569 -28.38 -4.89 -9.50
C ARG A 569 -29.15 -3.74 -10.10
N ALA A 570 -30.28 -3.38 -9.49
CA ALA A 570 -31.11 -2.26 -9.96
C ALA A 570 -30.34 -0.92 -9.89
N LEU A 571 -29.59 -0.69 -8.81
CA LEU A 571 -28.79 0.52 -8.62
C LEU A 571 -27.49 0.54 -9.46
N LEU A 572 -27.02 -0.61 -9.92
CA LEU A 572 -25.78 -0.76 -10.70
C LEU A 572 -26.00 -0.91 -12.20
N ARG A 573 -27.25 -0.81 -12.70
CA ARG A 573 -27.59 -1.08 -14.11
C ARG A 573 -26.77 -0.26 -15.12
N ASP A 574 -26.39 0.96 -14.75
CA ASP A 574 -25.61 1.88 -15.58
C ASP A 574 -24.09 1.77 -15.34
N HIS A 575 -23.65 0.81 -14.51
CA HIS A 575 -22.25 0.60 -14.10
C HIS A 575 -21.81 -0.85 -14.42
N PRO A 576 -21.52 -1.18 -15.69
CA PRO A 576 -21.33 -2.54 -16.16
C PRO A 576 -20.14 -3.28 -15.50
N LYS A 577 -19.07 -2.58 -15.12
CA LYS A 577 -17.92 -3.21 -14.47
C LYS A 577 -18.18 -3.58 -13.01
N HIS A 578 -18.93 -2.75 -12.27
CA HIS A 578 -19.46 -3.11 -10.94
C HIS A 578 -20.43 -4.29 -11.04
N LEU A 579 -21.38 -4.23 -11.98
CA LEU A 579 -22.38 -5.27 -12.20
C LEU A 579 -21.72 -6.61 -12.58
N ARG A 580 -20.62 -6.56 -13.37
CA ARG A 580 -19.87 -7.75 -13.78
C ARG A 580 -19.33 -8.53 -12.58
N VAL A 581 -18.65 -7.87 -11.65
CA VAL A 581 -18.08 -8.54 -10.46
C VAL A 581 -19.17 -8.99 -9.49
N LEU A 582 -20.24 -8.22 -9.34
CA LEU A 582 -21.39 -8.58 -8.51
C LEU A 582 -22.08 -9.85 -9.04
N ASN A 583 -22.30 -9.93 -10.34
CA ASN A 583 -22.89 -11.13 -10.97
C ASN A 583 -21.93 -12.33 -10.85
N ALA A 584 -20.66 -12.16 -11.19
CA ALA A 584 -19.69 -13.22 -11.12
C ALA A 584 -19.56 -13.86 -9.73
N VAL A 585 -19.59 -13.04 -8.66
CA VAL A 585 -19.53 -13.56 -7.30
C VAL A 585 -20.83 -14.24 -6.89
N ALA A 586 -21.98 -13.70 -7.27
CA ALA A 586 -23.29 -14.26 -6.96
C ALA A 586 -23.49 -15.63 -7.64
N ASP A 587 -23.12 -15.73 -8.90
CA ASP A 587 -23.20 -16.98 -9.68
C ASP A 587 -22.28 -18.05 -9.08
N LYS A 588 -21.01 -17.71 -8.79
CA LYS A 588 -20.03 -18.63 -8.19
C LYS A 588 -20.40 -19.08 -6.78
N ALA A 589 -20.98 -18.17 -5.98
CA ALA A 589 -21.46 -18.50 -4.64
C ALA A 589 -22.76 -19.31 -4.66
N GLY A 590 -23.50 -19.28 -5.78
CA GLY A 590 -24.87 -19.83 -5.86
C GLY A 590 -25.80 -19.02 -4.96
N TRP A 591 -25.91 -17.71 -5.19
CA TRP A 591 -26.79 -16.83 -4.41
C TRP A 591 -28.23 -17.33 -4.44
N GLY A 592 -28.84 -17.44 -3.26
CA GLY A 592 -30.20 -17.93 -3.12
C GLY A 592 -30.37 -19.45 -3.11
N ARG A 593 -29.29 -20.23 -3.24
CA ARG A 593 -29.32 -21.69 -3.07
C ARG A 593 -29.72 -22.06 -1.63
N THR A 594 -30.25 -23.26 -1.44
CA THR A 594 -30.46 -23.81 -0.09
C THR A 594 -29.12 -23.99 0.61
N LEU A 595 -29.00 -23.40 1.79
CA LEU A 595 -27.83 -23.48 2.66
C LEU A 595 -28.06 -24.45 3.81
N PRO A 596 -27.00 -24.95 4.47
CA PRO A 596 -27.12 -25.66 5.73
C PRO A 596 -27.89 -24.82 6.76
N SER A 597 -28.64 -25.49 7.65
CA SER A 597 -29.41 -24.82 8.70
C SER A 597 -28.51 -23.88 9.52
N GLY A 598 -28.98 -22.65 9.74
CA GLY A 598 -28.28 -21.62 10.52
C GLY A 598 -27.13 -20.91 9.78
N VAL A 599 -26.92 -21.21 8.49
CA VAL A 599 -25.94 -20.51 7.64
C VAL A 599 -26.67 -19.52 6.73
N PHE A 600 -26.10 -18.30 6.61
CA PHE A 600 -26.70 -17.20 5.86
C PHE A 600 -25.67 -16.59 4.90
N GLN A 601 -26.13 -16.11 3.73
CA GLN A 601 -25.30 -15.39 2.76
C GLN A 601 -25.43 -13.87 2.93
N GLY A 602 -24.29 -13.17 2.92
CA GLY A 602 -24.21 -11.72 2.79
C GLY A 602 -23.38 -11.35 1.56
N ILE A 603 -23.77 -10.28 0.88
CA ILE A 603 -23.12 -9.79 -0.35
C ILE A 603 -22.68 -8.33 -0.18
N ALA A 604 -21.54 -7.98 -0.78
CA ALA A 604 -21.04 -6.61 -0.86
C ALA A 604 -20.29 -6.39 -2.17
N GLN A 605 -20.24 -5.14 -2.64
CA GLN A 605 -19.44 -4.73 -3.79
C GLN A 605 -18.79 -3.38 -3.52
N PHE A 606 -17.62 -3.13 -4.11
CA PHE A 606 -16.96 -1.84 -3.98
C PHE A 606 -15.91 -1.65 -5.08
N MET A 607 -15.51 -0.40 -5.33
CA MET A 607 -14.42 -0.07 -6.23
C MET A 607 -13.33 0.70 -5.49
N GLY A 608 -12.08 0.35 -5.75
CA GLY A 608 -10.92 1.08 -5.26
C GLY A 608 -9.69 0.81 -6.11
N TYR A 609 -8.80 1.79 -6.18
CA TYR A 609 -7.50 1.66 -6.87
C TYR A 609 -7.61 1.24 -8.34
N GLY A 610 -8.70 1.64 -9.00
CA GLY A 610 -8.98 1.29 -10.40
C GLY A 610 -9.48 -0.14 -10.60
N SER A 611 -9.89 -0.87 -9.56
CA SER A 611 -10.43 -2.23 -9.67
C SER A 611 -11.78 -2.37 -9.00
N TYR A 612 -12.63 -3.18 -9.60
CA TYR A 612 -13.99 -3.49 -9.15
C TYR A 612 -13.97 -4.83 -8.42
N THR A 613 -14.62 -4.90 -7.27
CA THR A 613 -14.61 -6.08 -6.43
C THR A 613 -15.99 -6.36 -5.84
N ALA A 614 -16.27 -7.64 -5.59
CA ALA A 614 -17.46 -8.07 -4.87
C ALA A 614 -17.14 -9.33 -4.06
N ALA A 615 -17.91 -9.54 -2.98
CA ALA A 615 -17.79 -10.72 -2.14
C ALA A 615 -19.15 -11.27 -1.72
N VAL A 616 -19.21 -12.60 -1.58
CA VAL A 616 -20.29 -13.29 -0.86
C VAL A 616 -19.68 -14.08 0.29
N ALA A 617 -20.19 -13.84 1.49
CA ALA A 617 -19.81 -14.56 2.71
C ALA A 617 -20.93 -15.54 3.13
N GLU A 618 -20.58 -16.75 3.54
CA GLU A 618 -21.47 -17.73 4.17
C GLU A 618 -21.10 -17.81 5.66
N VAL A 619 -22.03 -17.40 6.54
CA VAL A 619 -21.78 -17.19 7.97
C VAL A 619 -22.85 -17.84 8.81
N SER A 620 -22.47 -18.41 9.95
CA SER A 620 -23.39 -18.77 11.02
C SER A 620 -23.06 -18.02 12.30
N VAL A 621 -24.08 -17.73 13.12
CA VAL A 621 -23.93 -17.06 14.41
C VAL A 621 -24.64 -17.90 15.47
N ASN A 622 -23.87 -18.40 16.44
CA ASN A 622 -24.37 -19.22 17.55
C ASN A 622 -23.82 -18.68 18.88
N ASN A 623 -24.70 -18.27 19.78
CA ASN A 623 -24.34 -17.75 21.10
C ASN A 623 -23.24 -16.66 21.04
N GLY A 624 -23.35 -15.72 20.11
CA GLY A 624 -22.36 -14.65 19.90
C GLY A 624 -21.10 -15.07 19.14
N LYS A 625 -20.92 -16.35 18.85
CA LYS A 625 -19.79 -16.85 18.06
C LYS A 625 -20.13 -16.78 16.57
N VAL A 626 -19.31 -16.06 15.81
CA VAL A 626 -19.42 -15.89 14.36
C VAL A 626 -18.46 -16.83 13.67
N LYS A 627 -18.98 -17.77 12.88
CA LYS A 627 -18.18 -18.65 12.03
C LYS A 627 -18.39 -18.29 10.56
N VAL A 628 -17.32 -17.90 9.89
CA VAL A 628 -17.31 -17.74 8.45
C VAL A 628 -16.92 -19.08 7.84
N HIS A 629 -17.82 -19.66 7.04
CA HIS A 629 -17.62 -20.99 6.45
C HIS A 629 -16.95 -20.90 5.08
N ARG A 630 -17.36 -19.90 4.28
CA ARG A 630 -16.94 -19.74 2.90
C ARG A 630 -16.96 -18.26 2.52
N LEU A 631 -15.96 -17.85 1.76
CA LEU A 631 -15.90 -16.55 1.09
C LEU A 631 -15.64 -16.76 -0.40
N VAL A 632 -16.48 -16.18 -1.22
CA VAL A 632 -16.27 -16.07 -2.67
C VAL A 632 -15.99 -14.61 -2.97
N LEU A 633 -14.87 -14.32 -3.64
CA LEU A 633 -14.46 -12.97 -3.99
C LEU A 633 -14.24 -12.86 -5.49
N ALA A 634 -14.87 -11.86 -6.11
CA ALA A 634 -14.65 -11.52 -7.51
C ALA A 634 -13.84 -10.23 -7.63
N THR A 635 -12.92 -10.19 -8.60
CA THR A 635 -12.16 -8.97 -8.94
C THR A 635 -12.06 -8.77 -10.44
N ASN A 636 -12.26 -7.54 -10.88
CA ASN A 636 -11.94 -7.06 -12.22
C ASN A 636 -10.87 -5.96 -12.10
N SER A 637 -9.62 -6.32 -12.38
CA SER A 637 -8.48 -5.40 -12.45
C SER A 637 -8.17 -4.99 -13.90
N GLY A 638 -9.08 -5.23 -14.83
CA GLY A 638 -8.85 -5.08 -16.27
C GLY A 638 -7.92 -6.18 -16.76
N HIS A 639 -6.61 -5.99 -16.66
CA HIS A 639 -5.60 -6.98 -17.03
C HIS A 639 -5.17 -7.84 -15.82
N VAL A 640 -4.84 -9.11 -16.09
CA VAL A 640 -4.29 -10.06 -15.11
C VAL A 640 -2.93 -10.53 -15.62
N VAL A 641 -1.87 -10.10 -14.92
CA VAL A 641 -0.48 -10.44 -15.31
C VAL A 641 -0.10 -11.84 -14.83
N ASN A 642 -0.47 -12.17 -13.58
CA ASN A 642 -0.23 -13.48 -13.00
C ASN A 642 -1.45 -13.90 -12.17
N PRO A 643 -2.28 -14.83 -12.66
CA PRO A 643 -3.52 -15.22 -11.98
C PRO A 643 -3.29 -15.80 -10.58
N ASP A 644 -2.21 -16.57 -10.37
CA ASP A 644 -1.91 -17.19 -9.08
C ASP A 644 -1.54 -16.12 -8.03
N GLN A 645 -0.83 -15.09 -8.44
CA GLN A 645 -0.50 -13.97 -7.55
C GLN A 645 -1.70 -13.08 -7.26
N VAL A 646 -2.61 -12.90 -8.22
CA VAL A 646 -3.88 -12.22 -7.96
C VAL A 646 -4.70 -13.01 -6.94
N ALA A 647 -4.81 -14.33 -7.10
CA ALA A 647 -5.50 -15.18 -6.12
C ALA A 647 -4.87 -15.06 -4.72
N ALA A 648 -3.54 -15.11 -4.62
CA ALA A 648 -2.83 -14.95 -3.35
C ALA A 648 -3.08 -13.57 -2.70
N GLN A 649 -3.21 -12.50 -3.49
CA GLN A 649 -3.58 -11.17 -2.97
C GLN A 649 -5.02 -11.12 -2.46
N VAL A 650 -5.95 -11.79 -3.15
CA VAL A 650 -7.35 -11.92 -2.72
C VAL A 650 -7.43 -12.70 -1.40
N GLU A 651 -6.78 -13.85 -1.31
CA GLU A 651 -6.73 -14.67 -0.08
C GLU A 651 -6.11 -13.91 1.09
N GLY A 652 -4.97 -13.26 0.87
CA GLY A 652 -4.30 -12.43 1.88
C GLY A 652 -5.12 -11.22 2.32
N SER A 653 -6.06 -10.74 1.51
CA SER A 653 -6.96 -9.65 1.89
C SER A 653 -8.00 -10.09 2.93
N VAL A 654 -8.39 -11.38 2.94
CA VAL A 654 -9.36 -11.91 3.90
C VAL A 654 -8.82 -11.87 5.33
N ALA A 655 -7.60 -12.36 5.54
CA ALA A 655 -6.98 -12.32 6.86
C ALA A 655 -6.91 -10.89 7.42
N TYR A 656 -6.47 -9.95 6.59
CA TYR A 656 -6.30 -8.56 7.00
C TYR A 656 -7.64 -7.81 7.15
N ALA A 657 -8.67 -8.19 6.37
CA ALA A 657 -10.03 -7.68 6.57
C ALA A 657 -10.68 -8.20 7.85
N PHE A 658 -10.37 -9.43 8.26
CA PHE A 658 -10.85 -9.97 9.53
C PHE A 658 -10.25 -9.21 10.73
N ASP A 659 -9.00 -8.73 10.62
CA ASP A 659 -8.43 -7.84 11.63
C ASP A 659 -9.27 -6.55 11.75
N SER A 660 -9.80 -6.00 10.66
CA SER A 660 -10.69 -4.84 10.75
C SER A 660 -12.03 -5.11 11.41
N LEU A 661 -12.45 -6.38 11.54
CA LEU A 661 -13.66 -6.79 12.27
C LEU A 661 -13.44 -6.99 13.77
N GLN A 662 -12.24 -7.39 14.19
CA GLN A 662 -11.99 -7.85 15.56
C GLN A 662 -10.89 -7.10 16.32
N ALA A 663 -10.03 -6.36 15.62
CA ALA A 663 -8.92 -5.63 16.21
C ALA A 663 -9.26 -4.15 16.44
N GLN A 664 -8.62 -3.59 17.46
CA GLN A 664 -8.65 -2.15 17.74
C GLN A 664 -7.35 -1.70 18.42
N SER A 665 -7.04 -0.42 18.30
CA SER A 665 -6.08 0.28 19.13
C SER A 665 -6.83 1.37 19.90
N SER A 666 -7.07 1.13 21.19
CA SER A 666 -7.80 2.07 22.04
C SER A 666 -6.84 3.05 22.74
N VAL A 667 -7.38 4.19 23.15
CA VAL A 667 -6.63 5.24 23.84
C VAL A 667 -7.11 5.38 25.29
N LEU A 668 -6.17 5.37 26.23
CA LEU A 668 -6.40 5.65 27.62
C LEU A 668 -5.28 6.54 28.18
N ASN A 669 -5.64 7.66 28.77
CA ASN A 669 -4.66 8.66 29.25
C ASN A 669 -3.64 9.04 28.16
N GLY A 670 -4.12 9.30 26.95
CA GLY A 670 -3.31 9.68 25.78
C GLY A 670 -2.49 8.57 25.12
N ARG A 671 -2.50 7.35 25.69
CA ARG A 671 -1.64 6.22 25.33
C ARG A 671 -2.42 5.14 24.61
N ILE A 672 -1.77 4.42 23.71
CA ILE A 672 -2.33 3.20 23.11
C ILE A 672 -2.29 2.05 24.12
N VAL A 673 -3.40 1.32 24.25
CA VAL A 673 -3.60 0.25 25.26
C VAL A 673 -3.13 -1.10 24.74
N GLU A 674 -3.40 -1.43 23.48
CA GLU A 674 -3.07 -2.71 22.87
C GLU A 674 -1.62 -2.69 22.34
N THR A 675 -0.70 -3.12 23.21
CA THR A 675 0.75 -2.99 22.96
C THR A 675 1.37 -4.19 22.26
N ASN A 676 0.73 -5.37 22.33
CA ASN A 676 1.25 -6.59 21.72
C ASN A 676 0.08 -7.57 21.42
N PHE A 677 0.38 -8.70 20.78
CA PHE A 677 -0.59 -9.71 20.31
C PHE A 677 -1.34 -10.47 21.42
N ASP A 678 -0.98 -10.30 22.67
CA ASP A 678 -1.77 -10.76 23.84
C ASP A 678 -3.05 -9.92 24.03
N ARG A 679 -3.01 -8.64 23.63
CA ARG A 679 -4.13 -7.69 23.75
C ARG A 679 -4.72 -7.31 22.38
N TYR A 680 -3.90 -7.18 21.36
CA TYR A 680 -4.33 -6.89 20.00
C TYR A 680 -4.65 -8.19 19.26
N LYS A 681 -5.93 -8.42 18.97
CA LYS A 681 -6.38 -9.65 18.30
C LYS A 681 -6.08 -9.61 16.82
N ILE A 682 -5.16 -10.47 16.37
CA ILE A 682 -4.94 -10.74 14.94
C ILE A 682 -5.67 -12.02 14.53
N THR A 683 -5.98 -12.12 13.25
CA THR A 683 -6.61 -13.29 12.64
C THR A 683 -5.69 -14.52 12.73
N ARG A 684 -6.26 -15.63 13.19
CA ARG A 684 -5.57 -16.92 13.29
C ARG A 684 -5.97 -17.82 12.13
N MET A 685 -5.10 -18.76 11.75
CA MET A 685 -5.36 -19.71 10.66
C MET A 685 -6.68 -20.47 10.81
N VAL A 686 -7.06 -20.81 12.03
CA VAL A 686 -8.31 -21.53 12.33
C VAL A 686 -9.57 -20.70 12.02
N GLN A 687 -9.47 -19.39 12.01
CA GLN A 687 -10.58 -18.48 11.69
C GLN A 687 -10.78 -18.29 10.18
N LEU A 688 -9.78 -18.65 9.37
CA LEU A 688 -9.88 -18.46 7.93
C LEU A 688 -10.88 -19.44 7.30
N PRO A 689 -11.81 -18.96 6.49
CA PRO A 689 -12.79 -19.81 5.81
C PRO A 689 -12.19 -20.47 4.57
N LYS A 690 -12.99 -21.31 3.89
CA LYS A 690 -12.72 -21.66 2.50
C LYS A 690 -12.84 -20.38 1.64
N ILE A 691 -11.77 -20.01 0.93
CA ILE A 691 -11.73 -18.85 0.05
C ILE A 691 -11.73 -19.30 -1.40
N GLU A 692 -12.57 -18.68 -2.23
CA GLU A 692 -12.64 -18.93 -3.67
C GLU A 692 -12.52 -17.59 -4.42
N THR A 693 -11.55 -17.50 -5.30
CA THR A 693 -11.30 -16.32 -6.13
C THR A 693 -11.92 -16.47 -7.52
N VAL A 694 -12.60 -15.41 -7.98
CA VAL A 694 -13.15 -15.29 -9.32
C VAL A 694 -12.46 -14.13 -10.04
N LEU A 695 -11.70 -14.42 -11.07
CA LEU A 695 -11.12 -13.41 -11.94
C LEU A 695 -12.10 -13.06 -13.05
N ALA A 696 -12.46 -11.79 -13.17
CA ALA A 696 -13.44 -11.30 -14.12
C ALA A 696 -12.87 -10.20 -15.05
N PRO A 697 -11.69 -10.41 -15.68
CA PRO A 697 -10.99 -9.38 -16.44
C PRO A 697 -11.80 -8.90 -17.65
N THR A 698 -11.62 -7.63 -18.03
CA THR A 698 -12.21 -7.03 -19.23
C THR A 698 -11.17 -6.63 -20.28
N PHE A 699 -9.88 -6.61 -19.92
CA PHE A 699 -8.73 -6.29 -20.77
C PHE A 699 -8.74 -4.90 -21.42
N ASP A 700 -9.49 -3.96 -20.87
CA ASP A 700 -9.65 -2.58 -21.37
C ASP A 700 -9.02 -1.51 -20.48
N PHE A 701 -8.55 -1.89 -19.28
CA PHE A 701 -7.87 -0.98 -18.34
C PHE A 701 -6.85 -1.72 -17.47
N TRP A 702 -6.10 -0.96 -16.65
CA TRP A 702 -5.16 -1.49 -15.66
C TRP A 702 -5.56 -1.03 -14.27
N GLY A 703 -6.04 -1.96 -13.47
CA GLY A 703 -6.40 -1.76 -12.08
C GLY A 703 -5.38 -2.33 -11.11
N GLY A 704 -5.46 -1.89 -9.85
CA GLY A 704 -4.67 -2.42 -8.75
C GLY A 704 -5.25 -3.72 -8.19
N VAL A 705 -4.41 -4.55 -7.55
CA VAL A 705 -4.85 -5.84 -6.97
C VAL A 705 -4.51 -5.96 -5.48
N GLY A 706 -3.54 -5.19 -5.00
CA GLY A 706 -3.03 -5.32 -3.63
C GLY A 706 -4.02 -4.94 -2.53
N GLU A 707 -4.96 -4.03 -2.83
CA GLU A 707 -5.84 -3.41 -1.83
C GLU A 707 -7.35 -3.60 -2.09
N PRO A 708 -7.87 -3.64 -3.35
CA PRO A 708 -9.32 -3.52 -3.59
C PRO A 708 -10.18 -4.57 -2.90
N THR A 709 -9.77 -5.83 -2.87
CA THR A 709 -10.59 -6.93 -2.33
C THR A 709 -10.78 -6.89 -0.81
N ILE A 710 -9.92 -6.18 -0.07
CA ILE A 710 -10.12 -6.01 1.38
C ILE A 710 -11.40 -5.26 1.70
N CYS A 711 -11.85 -4.38 0.79
CA CYS A 711 -13.00 -3.52 0.99
C CYS A 711 -14.33 -4.28 1.06
N VAL A 712 -14.43 -5.44 0.44
CA VAL A 712 -15.70 -6.18 0.32
C VAL A 712 -15.84 -7.35 1.29
N VAL A 713 -14.74 -7.76 1.94
CA VAL A 713 -14.77 -8.92 2.86
C VAL A 713 -15.54 -8.59 4.13
N ALA A 714 -15.14 -7.53 4.85
CA ALA A 714 -15.77 -7.15 6.10
C ALA A 714 -17.28 -6.87 5.93
N PRO A 715 -17.74 -6.03 4.98
CA PRO A 715 -19.16 -5.77 4.83
C PRO A 715 -19.95 -7.01 4.38
N ALA A 716 -19.40 -7.91 3.55
CA ALA A 716 -20.09 -9.16 3.19
C ALA A 716 -20.35 -10.04 4.42
N VAL A 717 -19.36 -10.12 5.34
CA VAL A 717 -19.51 -10.83 6.62
C VAL A 717 -20.55 -10.16 7.51
N LEU A 718 -20.53 -8.83 7.65
CA LEU A 718 -21.50 -8.05 8.44
C LEU A 718 -22.92 -8.22 7.91
N ASN A 719 -23.10 -8.24 6.58
CA ASN A 719 -24.38 -8.44 5.94
C ASN A 719 -24.95 -9.86 6.17
N ALA A 720 -24.08 -10.87 6.19
CA ALA A 720 -24.47 -12.23 6.56
C ALA A 720 -24.84 -12.33 8.06
N ILE A 721 -24.10 -11.67 8.96
CA ILE A 721 -24.43 -11.57 10.39
C ILE A 721 -25.81 -10.89 10.58
N PHE A 722 -26.07 -9.82 9.85
CA PHE A 722 -27.37 -9.13 9.91
C PHE A 722 -28.52 -10.05 9.51
N LYS A 723 -28.35 -10.87 8.47
CA LYS A 723 -29.36 -11.88 8.08
C LYS A 723 -29.52 -12.97 9.12
N ALA A 724 -28.43 -13.41 9.73
CA ALA A 724 -28.45 -14.46 10.75
C ALA A 724 -29.11 -14.02 12.07
N THR A 725 -28.91 -12.75 12.46
CA THR A 725 -29.31 -12.25 13.79
C THR A 725 -30.53 -11.31 13.74
N GLY A 726 -30.86 -10.78 12.58
CA GLY A 726 -31.86 -9.70 12.41
C GLY A 726 -31.37 -8.33 12.91
N LYS A 727 -30.15 -8.22 13.47
CA LYS A 727 -29.57 -7.01 14.06
C LYS A 727 -28.34 -6.57 13.26
N PRO A 728 -28.29 -5.31 12.76
CA PRO A 728 -27.10 -4.80 12.07
C PRO A 728 -25.95 -4.54 13.06
N VAL A 729 -24.73 -4.82 12.64
CA VAL A 729 -23.52 -4.44 13.38
C VAL A 729 -23.04 -3.08 12.87
N ARG A 730 -23.21 -2.06 13.68
CA ARG A 730 -22.90 -0.66 13.32
C ARG A 730 -21.65 -0.12 13.99
N SER A 731 -21.09 -0.86 14.96
CA SER A 731 -19.88 -0.48 15.69
C SER A 731 -18.87 -1.61 15.68
N LEU A 732 -17.67 -1.36 15.23
CA LEU A 732 -16.54 -2.27 15.29
C LEU A 732 -15.59 -1.89 16.44
N PRO A 733 -14.87 -2.87 17.01
CA PRO A 733 -14.85 -4.29 16.67
C PRO A 733 -16.13 -5.05 17.02
N LEU A 734 -16.30 -6.29 16.50
CA LEU A 734 -17.49 -7.13 16.69
C LEU A 734 -17.88 -7.30 18.17
N GLN A 735 -16.91 -7.27 19.07
CA GLN A 735 -17.10 -7.34 20.51
C GLN A 735 -18.02 -6.24 21.05
N ASN A 736 -18.09 -5.07 20.41
CA ASN A 736 -19.01 -4.00 20.77
C ASN A 736 -20.49 -4.42 20.62
N SER A 737 -20.75 -5.44 19.82
CA SER A 737 -22.09 -6.02 19.59
C SER A 737 -22.26 -7.40 20.29
N GLY A 738 -21.35 -7.79 21.18
CA GLY A 738 -21.37 -9.10 21.86
C GLY A 738 -21.03 -10.26 20.91
N LEU A 739 -20.33 -10.00 19.82
CA LEU A 739 -19.96 -11.00 18.81
C LEU A 739 -18.45 -11.26 18.83
N GLU A 740 -18.07 -12.48 18.49
CA GLU A 740 -16.67 -12.90 18.39
C GLU A 740 -16.46 -13.81 17.18
N LEU A 741 -15.44 -13.51 16.38
CA LEU A 741 -15.03 -14.33 15.24
C LEU A 741 -14.28 -15.58 15.72
N VAL A 742 -14.69 -16.79 15.25
CA VAL A 742 -14.14 -18.08 15.68
C VAL A 742 -13.72 -18.96 14.51
#